data_fb91d8c8349a8225b653662b0ef7e80d
#
_entry.id   fb91d8c8349a8225b653662b0ef7e80d
#
_cell.length_a   1.000
_cell.length_b   1.000
_cell.length_c   1.000
_cell.angle_alpha   90.00
_cell.angle_beta   90.00
_cell.angle_gamma   90.00
#
_symmetry.space_group_name_H-M   'P 1'
#
loop_
_entity.id
_entity.type
_entity.pdbx_description
1 polymer ?
#
loop_
_entity_poly.entity_id
_entity_poly.type
_entity_poly.pdbx_seq_one_letter_code
_entity_poly.pdbx_strand_id
1 'polypeptide(L)'
;MRDHIVIKGARENNLKNIDVEIPRDALVVMTGLSGSGKSSLAFDTIYAEGQRRYMESLSSYARQFLGQMDKPDVDSIDGMSPAISIDQKTTSKNPRSTVGTVTEIYDYLRLLWARVGVPHCPKCGKEIRRQTVDQIVDQIAALPQATRVQILAPVIRARKGEHQKVFDDARRGGYVRVRVDGSIYDLTETITLDKNRKHNIEIVVDRVVIRPDQNRRLTDAVEIASALSGGLVLADIPEEKREILFSQNYACDDCGISIEELTPRMFSFNSPYGACPTCGGLGTRLRIDPALIIPDPSKSILDGGITASGWNGVKDESISRMYYDALAEKYHFDLATPIGDLPEHVREILLYGTGDEELTLHYDTNRGAGVLRRPFEGIVCNLERRYQETQSDAMRASLEDCMVETACPDCHGARLRPEVLAVTVGGLNISEFTALPITEELAFLDRLALSEKDAQIADSILREVRSRLHFLQSVGLQYLTLARSAATLSGGESQRIRLATQIGSSLMGVLYILDEPSIGLHQRDNEKLLATLRELRDLGNTLIVVEHDEDTMRAADYLIDIGPGAGVHGGEVVCAGTPEEVARCERSITGQYLSGKKKIPVPAQRRTGNGHALVIRGASEHNLKHVDVQIPLGVMTCVTGVSGSGKSSLVNEVLYKTLAGRLNHAKLRPGKCDGIDGVEYLDKIINIDQSPIGRTPRSNPATYTGLFDDIRALFASTQDAKLRGYGAGRFSFNIRGGRCEACSGDGLLKIEMNFLPDVYVPCEVCKGKRYNRETLEVHYKGKNIAEVLDMTVEEALAFFQNQPKIRDRLQTLMDVGLGYVKLGQPSTTLSGGEAQRIKLATELSKRNTGRTIYVLDEPTTGLHVADVARLIDILNRLTDAGNTVLVIEHNLHVIKVADHIIDLGPEGGDAGGSIVFTGTPEDCARCAESYTGQFLKKELEG
;
A
#
# COMPACT_ATOMS: atom_id res chain seq x y z
N MET A 1 11.64 -40.29 -12.10
CA MET A 1 11.14 -39.44 -11.01
C MET A 1 9.80 -40.05 -10.57
N ARG A 2 9.41 -39.89 -9.31
CA ARG A 2 8.08 -40.33 -8.88
C ARG A 2 7.05 -39.41 -9.50
N ASP A 3 5.96 -39.95 -10.00
CA ASP A 3 4.91 -39.17 -10.69
C ASP A 3 3.95 -38.47 -9.72
N HIS A 4 4.14 -38.70 -8.41
CA HIS A 4 3.30 -38.13 -7.34
C HIS A 4 4.14 -37.60 -6.17
N ILE A 5 3.63 -36.58 -5.51
CA ILE A 5 4.04 -36.16 -4.16
C ILE A 5 3.20 -36.98 -3.20
N VAL A 6 3.84 -37.78 -2.33
CA VAL A 6 3.16 -38.67 -1.37
C VAL A 6 3.39 -38.13 0.02
N ILE A 7 2.30 -37.76 0.69
CA ILE A 7 2.26 -37.25 2.07
C ILE A 7 1.68 -38.33 2.96
N LYS A 8 2.34 -38.64 4.07
CA LYS A 8 1.86 -39.63 5.03
C LYS A 8 1.81 -39.03 6.43
N GLY A 9 0.70 -39.22 7.10
CA GLY A 9 0.51 -38.89 8.50
C GLY A 9 0.58 -37.40 8.81
N ALA A 10 -0.04 -36.53 7.99
CA ALA A 10 -0.08 -35.09 8.25
C ALA A 10 -1.05 -34.79 9.41
N ARG A 11 -0.54 -34.10 10.47
CA ARG A 11 -1.26 -33.79 11.72
C ARG A 11 -1.18 -32.33 12.13
N GLU A 12 -0.68 -31.47 11.25
CA GLU A 12 -0.51 -30.04 11.56
C GLU A 12 -1.87 -29.37 11.83
N ASN A 13 -1.96 -28.57 12.86
CA ASN A 13 -3.16 -27.87 13.32
C ASN A 13 -4.38 -28.79 13.52
N ASN A 14 -5.37 -28.75 12.63
CA ASN A 14 -6.60 -29.56 12.72
C ASN A 14 -6.59 -30.81 11.82
N LEU A 15 -5.49 -31.10 11.14
CA LEU A 15 -5.39 -32.29 10.28
C LEU A 15 -5.40 -33.59 11.09
N LYS A 16 -6.19 -34.56 10.67
CA LYS A 16 -6.46 -35.82 11.39
C LYS A 16 -5.64 -37.00 10.91
N ASN A 17 -4.29 -36.84 10.90
CA ASN A 17 -3.37 -37.91 10.50
C ASN A 17 -3.66 -38.39 9.06
N ILE A 18 -3.74 -37.47 8.13
CA ILE A 18 -4.17 -37.75 6.77
C ILE A 18 -3.01 -38.17 5.85
N ASP A 19 -3.33 -39.08 4.94
CA ASP A 19 -2.46 -39.49 3.82
C ASP A 19 -3.03 -38.88 2.54
N VAL A 20 -2.14 -38.26 1.71
CA VAL A 20 -2.53 -37.61 0.47
C VAL A 20 -1.53 -37.88 -0.63
N GLU A 21 -2.02 -38.21 -1.83
CA GLU A 21 -1.21 -38.33 -3.04
C GLU A 21 -1.57 -37.19 -3.99
N ILE A 22 -0.58 -36.44 -4.44
CA ILE A 22 -0.74 -35.26 -5.31
C ILE A 22 0.00 -35.52 -6.62
N PRO A 23 -0.67 -35.46 -7.78
CA PRO A 23 0.00 -35.65 -9.07
C PRO A 23 0.99 -34.49 -9.32
N ARG A 24 2.13 -34.80 -9.93
CA ARG A 24 3.11 -33.80 -10.35
C ARG A 24 2.77 -33.29 -11.74
N ASP A 25 3.36 -32.12 -12.06
CA ASP A 25 3.20 -31.45 -13.35
C ASP A 25 1.72 -31.23 -13.71
N ALA A 26 0.93 -30.92 -12.68
CA ALA A 26 -0.51 -30.76 -12.72
C ALA A 26 -0.97 -29.50 -11.97
N LEU A 27 -2.13 -28.99 -12.35
CA LEU A 27 -2.87 -27.98 -11.60
C LEU A 27 -3.78 -28.66 -10.59
N VAL A 28 -3.40 -28.64 -9.33
CA VAL A 28 -4.11 -29.26 -8.20
C VAL A 28 -4.81 -28.21 -7.38
N VAL A 29 -6.11 -28.32 -7.20
CA VAL A 29 -6.88 -27.40 -6.37
C VAL A 29 -7.28 -28.07 -5.07
N MET A 30 -6.94 -27.42 -3.94
CA MET A 30 -7.38 -27.79 -2.60
C MET A 30 -8.57 -26.93 -2.20
N THR A 31 -9.72 -27.56 -1.98
CA THR A 31 -10.97 -26.90 -1.66
C THR A 31 -11.59 -27.44 -0.36
N GLY A 32 -12.70 -26.86 0.07
CA GLY A 32 -13.44 -27.22 1.29
C GLY A 32 -13.87 -25.98 2.10
N LEU A 33 -14.63 -26.17 3.17
CA LEU A 33 -15.15 -25.09 4.02
C LEU A 33 -14.03 -24.23 4.61
N SER A 34 -14.36 -22.96 4.96
CA SER A 34 -13.42 -22.11 5.70
C SER A 34 -13.05 -22.77 7.04
N GLY A 35 -11.73 -22.82 7.37
CA GLY A 35 -11.24 -23.50 8.57
C GLY A 35 -11.22 -25.04 8.51
N SER A 36 -11.40 -25.66 7.32
CA SER A 36 -11.38 -27.13 7.18
C SER A 36 -9.98 -27.75 7.25
N GLY A 37 -8.89 -26.97 7.11
CA GLY A 37 -7.50 -27.46 7.16
C GLY A 37 -6.75 -27.37 5.84
N LYS A 38 -7.29 -26.70 4.81
CA LYS A 38 -6.67 -26.50 3.50
C LYS A 38 -5.29 -25.83 3.61
N SER A 39 -5.25 -24.68 4.27
CA SER A 39 -4.01 -23.92 4.44
C SER A 39 -3.02 -24.67 5.34
N SER A 40 -3.51 -25.44 6.33
CA SER A 40 -2.66 -26.30 7.17
C SER A 40 -1.95 -27.38 6.35
N LEU A 41 -2.63 -27.98 5.35
CA LEU A 41 -2.00 -28.94 4.47
C LEU A 41 -1.06 -28.25 3.46
N ALA A 42 -1.53 -27.20 2.77
CA ALA A 42 -0.79 -26.56 1.70
C ALA A 42 0.44 -25.77 2.20
N PHE A 43 0.26 -24.93 3.22
CA PHE A 43 1.30 -24.01 3.69
C PHE A 43 2.04 -24.54 4.92
N ASP A 44 1.31 -24.93 5.98
CA ASP A 44 1.95 -25.31 7.24
C ASP A 44 2.59 -26.71 7.17
N THR A 45 2.19 -27.56 6.20
CA THR A 45 2.76 -28.90 6.00
C THR A 45 3.65 -28.98 4.76
N ILE A 46 3.08 -28.78 3.54
CA ILE A 46 3.82 -29.03 2.29
C ILE A 46 4.87 -27.94 2.06
N TYR A 47 4.47 -26.66 2.09
CA TYR A 47 5.39 -25.55 1.89
C TYR A 47 6.46 -25.50 2.98
N ALA A 48 6.07 -25.64 4.24
CA ALA A 48 6.98 -25.62 5.39
C ALA A 48 8.06 -26.69 5.26
N GLU A 49 7.72 -27.92 4.88
CA GLU A 49 8.68 -28.99 4.65
C GLU A 49 9.58 -28.72 3.44
N GLY A 50 9.02 -28.16 2.36
CA GLY A 50 9.79 -27.75 1.18
C GLY A 50 10.84 -26.69 1.49
N GLN A 51 10.46 -25.66 2.23
CA GLN A 51 11.34 -24.62 2.74
C GLN A 51 12.41 -25.19 3.68
N ARG A 52 12.02 -26.04 4.62
CA ARG A 52 12.94 -26.67 5.55
C ARG A 52 14.03 -27.46 4.82
N ARG A 53 13.68 -28.27 3.81
CA ARG A 53 14.65 -29.02 2.98
C ARG A 53 15.56 -28.11 2.17
N TYR A 54 15.01 -27.02 1.63
CA TYR A 54 15.80 -26.03 0.93
C TYR A 54 16.83 -25.38 1.87
N MET A 55 16.38 -24.97 3.07
CA MET A 55 17.24 -24.37 4.09
C MET A 55 18.34 -25.34 4.56
N GLU A 56 18.03 -26.64 4.70
CA GLU A 56 19.03 -27.65 5.06
C GLU A 56 20.11 -27.85 3.98
N SER A 57 19.78 -27.58 2.72
CA SER A 57 20.74 -27.65 1.61
C SER A 57 21.73 -26.47 1.59
N LEU A 58 21.43 -25.36 2.30
CA LEU A 58 22.27 -24.18 2.37
C LEU A 58 23.47 -24.37 3.32
N SER A 59 24.50 -23.53 3.15
CA SER A 59 25.67 -23.52 4.03
C SER A 59 25.28 -23.20 5.48
N SER A 60 26.07 -23.67 6.45
CA SER A 60 25.85 -23.40 7.89
C SER A 60 25.80 -21.90 8.19
N TYR A 61 26.57 -21.11 7.46
CA TYR A 61 26.57 -19.65 7.58
C TYR A 61 25.23 -19.04 7.13
N ALA A 62 24.71 -19.43 5.96
CA ALA A 62 23.41 -18.96 5.48
C ALA A 62 22.25 -19.34 6.42
N ARG A 63 22.30 -20.56 6.99
CA ARG A 63 21.30 -21.04 7.98
C ARG A 63 21.26 -20.21 9.25
N GLN A 64 22.39 -19.66 9.72
CA GLN A 64 22.42 -18.78 10.90
C GLN A 64 21.66 -17.47 10.70
N PHE A 65 21.62 -16.95 9.46
CA PHE A 65 20.89 -15.71 9.15
C PHE A 65 19.40 -15.92 8.88
N LEU A 66 19.03 -17.09 8.35
CA LEU A 66 17.66 -17.36 7.91
C LEU A 66 16.78 -18.00 9.00
N GLY A 67 17.39 -18.40 10.11
CA GLY A 67 16.72 -19.07 11.22
C GLY A 67 16.48 -20.57 10.98
N GLN A 68 16.18 -21.30 12.05
CA GLN A 68 15.74 -22.70 11.96
C GLN A 68 14.22 -22.72 11.81
N MET A 69 13.71 -23.43 10.82
CA MET A 69 12.27 -23.70 10.70
C MET A 69 11.93 -24.98 11.45
N ASP A 70 10.83 -24.96 12.18
CA ASP A 70 10.31 -26.15 12.85
C ASP A 70 9.89 -27.20 11.81
N LYS A 71 10.11 -28.47 12.12
CA LYS A 71 9.64 -29.56 11.29
C LYS A 71 8.11 -29.66 11.43
N PRO A 72 7.34 -29.62 10.34
CA PRO A 72 5.90 -29.82 10.42
C PRO A 72 5.57 -31.21 10.97
N ASP A 73 4.42 -31.33 11.63
CA ASP A 73 3.93 -32.59 12.19
C ASP A 73 3.40 -33.50 11.08
N VAL A 74 4.34 -34.21 10.44
CA VAL A 74 4.09 -35.14 9.35
C VAL A 74 5.10 -36.31 9.42
N ASP A 75 4.65 -37.51 9.12
CA ASP A 75 5.53 -38.67 9.12
C ASP A 75 6.56 -38.63 8.00
N SER A 76 6.10 -38.43 6.76
CA SER A 76 7.00 -38.27 5.59
C SER A 76 6.30 -37.53 4.44
N ILE A 77 7.11 -36.81 3.63
CA ILE A 77 6.69 -36.28 2.34
C ILE A 77 7.74 -36.68 1.30
N ASP A 78 7.34 -37.47 0.33
CA ASP A 78 8.18 -37.96 -0.76
C ASP A 78 7.82 -37.30 -2.09
N GLY A 79 8.78 -37.18 -3.00
CA GLY A 79 8.55 -36.66 -4.37
C GLY A 79 8.48 -35.14 -4.48
N MET A 80 8.86 -34.37 -3.44
CA MET A 80 8.81 -32.90 -3.48
C MET A 80 9.84 -32.30 -4.43
N SER A 81 9.42 -31.25 -5.11
CA SER A 81 10.25 -30.26 -5.80
C SER A 81 10.54 -29.06 -4.89
N PRO A 82 11.50 -28.18 -5.25
CA PRO A 82 11.66 -26.90 -4.57
C PRO A 82 10.33 -26.16 -4.55
N ALA A 83 9.91 -25.66 -3.38
CA ALA A 83 8.60 -25.05 -3.18
C ALA A 83 8.68 -23.54 -3.10
N ILE A 84 7.78 -22.86 -3.80
CA ILE A 84 7.58 -21.41 -3.79
C ILE A 84 6.14 -21.12 -3.36
N SER A 85 5.97 -20.27 -2.34
CA SER A 85 4.66 -19.83 -1.88
C SER A 85 4.32 -18.43 -2.41
N ILE A 86 3.09 -18.25 -2.84
CA ILE A 86 2.50 -16.97 -3.21
C ILE A 86 1.27 -16.74 -2.34
N ASP A 87 1.51 -16.20 -1.14
CA ASP A 87 0.48 -15.92 -0.15
C ASP A 87 -0.11 -14.50 -0.26
N GLN A 88 -1.25 -14.30 0.38
CA GLN A 88 -1.97 -13.03 0.37
C GLN A 88 -1.44 -12.01 1.41
N LYS A 89 -0.72 -12.46 2.44
CA LYS A 89 -0.51 -11.70 3.68
C LYS A 89 0.51 -10.56 3.65
N THR A 90 1.27 -10.36 2.59
CA THR A 90 2.39 -9.42 2.59
C THR A 90 2.25 -8.30 1.57
N THR A 91 1.39 -7.32 1.85
CA THR A 91 1.56 -5.99 1.24
C THR A 91 2.74 -5.30 1.90
N SER A 92 3.73 -4.91 1.11
CA SER A 92 4.87 -4.14 1.61
C SER A 92 4.37 -2.80 2.13
N LYS A 93 4.52 -2.54 3.43
CA LYS A 93 4.22 -1.24 4.03
C LYS A 93 5.32 -0.20 3.81
N ASN A 94 6.37 -0.55 3.07
CA ASN A 94 7.45 0.37 2.79
C ASN A 94 6.98 1.42 1.75
N PRO A 95 6.92 2.71 2.10
CA PRO A 95 6.45 3.77 1.20
C PRO A 95 7.36 3.98 -0.02
N ARG A 96 8.56 3.41 -0.01
CA ARG A 96 9.49 3.45 -1.14
C ARG A 96 9.30 2.33 -2.14
N SER A 97 8.55 1.29 -1.79
CA SER A 97 8.27 0.20 -2.72
C SER A 97 7.19 0.60 -3.72
N THR A 98 7.45 0.39 -5.00
CA THR A 98 6.51 0.60 -6.11
C THR A 98 6.29 -0.69 -6.89
N VAL A 99 5.27 -0.75 -7.72
CA VAL A 99 5.06 -1.89 -8.65
C VAL A 99 6.34 -2.15 -9.44
N GLY A 100 6.95 -1.11 -10.02
CA GLY A 100 8.20 -1.25 -10.80
C GLY A 100 9.38 -1.82 -10.02
N THR A 101 9.51 -1.49 -8.71
CA THR A 101 10.60 -2.03 -7.88
C THR A 101 10.33 -3.45 -7.41
N VAL A 102 9.07 -3.80 -7.13
CA VAL A 102 8.70 -5.16 -6.69
C VAL A 102 8.82 -6.17 -7.85
N THR A 103 8.52 -5.72 -9.07
CA THR A 103 8.67 -6.54 -10.29
C THR A 103 10.08 -6.53 -10.87
N GLU A 104 11.01 -5.79 -10.27
CA GLU A 104 12.37 -5.55 -10.76
C GLU A 104 12.43 -4.85 -12.14
N ILE A 105 11.29 -4.49 -12.74
CA ILE A 105 11.26 -3.77 -14.03
C ILE A 105 12.00 -2.45 -13.93
N TYR A 106 11.87 -1.76 -12.79
CA TYR A 106 12.52 -0.48 -12.56
C TYR A 106 14.06 -0.57 -12.62
N ASP A 107 14.64 -1.71 -12.28
CA ASP A 107 16.09 -1.92 -12.35
C ASP A 107 16.58 -1.99 -13.80
N TYR A 108 15.81 -2.61 -14.69
CA TYR A 108 16.06 -2.60 -16.13
C TYR A 108 15.84 -1.21 -16.74
N LEU A 109 14.81 -0.47 -16.30
CA LEU A 109 14.56 0.90 -16.77
C LEU A 109 15.71 1.84 -16.37
N ARG A 110 16.21 1.75 -15.14
CA ARG A 110 17.39 2.55 -14.72
C ARG A 110 18.59 2.28 -15.60
N LEU A 111 18.80 1.02 -15.99
CA LEU A 111 19.88 0.65 -16.91
C LEU A 111 19.62 1.21 -18.31
N LEU A 112 18.39 1.12 -18.80
CA LEU A 112 18.00 1.66 -20.10
C LEU A 112 18.26 3.17 -20.18
N TRP A 113 17.70 3.96 -19.24
CA TRP A 113 17.88 5.41 -19.22
C TRP A 113 19.35 5.83 -19.04
N ALA A 114 20.14 5.06 -18.29
CA ALA A 114 21.56 5.32 -18.13
C ALA A 114 22.39 5.05 -19.40
N ARG A 115 21.95 4.12 -20.28
CA ARG A 115 22.73 3.69 -21.45
C ARG A 115 22.35 4.37 -22.75
N VAL A 116 21.06 4.60 -22.97
CA VAL A 116 20.52 5.18 -24.21
C VAL A 116 19.75 6.47 -23.97
N GLY A 117 19.68 6.96 -22.74
CA GLY A 117 19.00 8.20 -22.40
C GLY A 117 19.72 9.43 -22.95
N VAL A 118 18.93 10.36 -23.48
CA VAL A 118 19.39 11.65 -24.00
C VAL A 118 19.20 12.71 -22.92
N PRO A 119 20.28 13.28 -22.36
CA PRO A 119 20.18 14.31 -21.32
C PRO A 119 19.83 15.66 -21.90
N HIS A 120 18.99 16.39 -21.19
CA HIS A 120 18.56 17.76 -21.49
C HIS A 120 18.89 18.69 -20.32
N CYS A 121 18.99 19.95 -20.58
CA CYS A 121 19.17 20.96 -19.53
C CYS A 121 17.88 21.11 -18.71
N PRO A 122 17.90 20.92 -17.38
CA PRO A 122 16.70 21.04 -16.55
C PRO A 122 16.13 22.48 -16.51
N LYS A 123 16.89 23.51 -16.96
CA LYS A 123 16.41 24.88 -16.99
C LYS A 123 15.88 25.32 -18.35
N CYS A 124 16.60 25.03 -19.43
CA CYS A 124 16.25 25.52 -20.76
C CYS A 124 15.74 24.43 -21.72
N GLY A 125 15.79 23.16 -21.33
CA GLY A 125 15.31 22.02 -22.12
C GLY A 125 16.20 21.63 -23.30
N LYS A 126 17.34 22.33 -23.55
CA LYS A 126 18.24 22.05 -24.64
C LYS A 126 18.93 20.70 -24.45
N GLU A 127 19.03 19.91 -25.52
CA GLU A 127 19.79 18.65 -25.49
C GLU A 127 21.25 18.90 -25.16
N ILE A 128 21.80 18.10 -24.27
CA ILE A 128 23.19 18.18 -23.82
C ILE A 128 23.92 16.95 -24.36
N ARG A 129 25.01 17.21 -25.16
CA ARG A 129 25.82 16.15 -25.71
C ARG A 129 27.22 16.17 -25.09
N ARG A 130 27.84 15.00 -24.98
CA ARG A 130 29.24 14.83 -24.70
C ARG A 130 30.01 15.15 -25.96
N GLN A 131 31.04 15.98 -25.85
CA GLN A 131 31.96 16.25 -26.95
C GLN A 131 33.26 15.46 -26.76
N THR A 132 33.70 14.76 -27.77
CA THR A 132 35.04 14.16 -27.75
C THR A 132 36.11 15.23 -27.96
N VAL A 133 37.38 14.95 -27.56
CA VAL A 133 38.51 15.86 -27.83
C VAL A 133 38.58 16.23 -29.31
N ASP A 134 38.44 15.24 -30.21
CA ASP A 134 38.47 15.46 -31.66
C ASP A 134 37.36 16.41 -32.13
N GLN A 135 36.14 16.24 -31.62
CA GLN A 135 35.04 17.14 -31.96
C GLN A 135 35.24 18.55 -31.44
N ILE A 136 35.84 18.72 -30.27
CA ILE A 136 36.20 20.04 -29.71
C ILE A 136 37.26 20.69 -30.59
N VAL A 137 38.30 19.92 -30.95
CA VAL A 137 39.39 20.37 -31.84
C VAL A 137 38.83 20.75 -33.20
N ASP A 138 37.99 19.93 -33.82
CA ASP A 138 37.39 20.21 -35.13
C ASP A 138 36.54 21.50 -35.10
N GLN A 139 35.78 21.73 -34.04
CA GLN A 139 34.96 22.94 -33.89
C GLN A 139 35.87 24.20 -33.73
N ILE A 140 36.94 24.10 -32.94
CA ILE A 140 37.88 25.22 -32.79
C ILE A 140 38.68 25.43 -34.09
N ALA A 141 39.09 24.38 -34.79
CA ALA A 141 39.80 24.45 -36.07
C ALA A 141 38.91 25.01 -37.22
N ALA A 142 37.56 24.87 -37.10
CA ALA A 142 36.61 25.45 -38.07
C ALA A 142 36.47 26.98 -37.96
N LEU A 143 37.06 27.61 -36.95
CA LEU A 143 37.11 29.09 -36.87
C LEU A 143 37.90 29.69 -38.02
N PRO A 144 37.67 30.99 -38.39
CA PRO A 144 38.36 31.64 -39.48
C PRO A 144 39.89 31.53 -39.35
N GLN A 145 40.59 31.37 -40.50
CA GLN A 145 42.07 31.31 -40.49
C GLN A 145 42.65 32.59 -39.91
N ALA A 146 43.76 32.45 -39.18
CA ALA A 146 44.46 33.49 -38.45
C ALA A 146 43.77 34.03 -37.19
N THR A 147 42.62 33.45 -36.78
CA THR A 147 41.98 33.76 -35.50
C THR A 147 42.92 33.37 -34.36
N ARG A 148 43.07 34.25 -33.37
CA ARG A 148 43.84 33.99 -32.13
C ARG A 148 42.89 33.44 -31.07
N VAL A 149 43.15 32.19 -30.62
CA VAL A 149 42.36 31.51 -29.63
C VAL A 149 43.21 31.23 -28.39
N GLN A 150 42.69 31.51 -27.22
CA GLN A 150 43.28 31.09 -25.97
C GLN A 150 42.54 29.84 -25.45
N ILE A 151 43.27 28.76 -25.18
CA ILE A 151 42.67 27.56 -24.58
C ILE A 151 42.87 27.65 -23.07
N LEU A 152 41.76 27.69 -22.36
CA LEU A 152 41.69 27.88 -20.92
C LEU A 152 41.07 26.64 -20.24
N ALA A 153 41.61 26.29 -19.08
CA ALA A 153 41.07 25.25 -18.23
C ALA A 153 40.31 25.90 -17.06
N PRO A 154 38.94 25.86 -17.02
CA PRO A 154 38.14 26.42 -15.93
C PRO A 154 38.19 25.49 -14.71
N VAL A 155 39.05 25.83 -13.72
CA VAL A 155 39.30 25.01 -12.55
C VAL A 155 38.35 25.38 -11.40
N ILE A 156 37.99 26.66 -11.27
CA ILE A 156 37.03 27.18 -10.30
C ILE A 156 35.95 27.96 -11.03
N ARG A 157 34.67 27.62 -10.74
CA ARG A 157 33.50 28.31 -11.31
C ARG A 157 32.56 28.74 -10.19
N ALA A 158 32.35 30.04 -10.04
CA ALA A 158 31.40 30.66 -9.11
C ALA A 158 31.51 30.16 -7.65
N ARG A 159 32.72 29.83 -7.18
CA ARG A 159 32.95 29.37 -5.79
C ARG A 159 33.58 30.47 -4.93
N LYS A 160 33.15 30.55 -3.67
CA LYS A 160 33.77 31.42 -2.65
C LYS A 160 35.07 30.78 -2.15
N GLY A 161 36.03 31.60 -1.84
CA GLY A 161 37.32 31.17 -1.27
C GLY A 161 38.50 31.90 -1.82
N GLU A 162 39.66 31.86 -1.16
CA GLU A 162 40.91 32.43 -1.58
C GLU A 162 41.64 31.60 -2.63
N HIS A 163 41.30 30.32 -2.75
CA HIS A 163 41.79 29.37 -3.77
C HIS A 163 43.32 29.29 -3.97
N GLN A 164 44.12 29.64 -2.95
CA GLN A 164 45.61 29.66 -3.02
C GLN A 164 46.21 28.36 -3.52
N LYS A 165 45.64 27.22 -3.10
CA LYS A 165 46.09 25.91 -3.54
C LYS A 165 46.02 25.74 -5.07
N VAL A 166 45.01 26.31 -5.72
CA VAL A 166 44.87 26.22 -7.19
C VAL A 166 46.02 26.98 -7.90
N PHE A 167 46.38 28.15 -7.37
CA PHE A 167 47.52 28.92 -7.91
C PHE A 167 48.85 28.20 -7.68
N ASP A 168 49.05 27.58 -6.51
CA ASP A 168 50.25 26.83 -6.18
C ASP A 168 50.38 25.58 -7.05
N ASP A 169 49.28 24.85 -7.29
CA ASP A 169 49.27 23.67 -8.15
C ASP A 169 49.52 24.06 -9.63
N ALA A 170 48.96 25.17 -10.09
CA ALA A 170 49.20 25.71 -11.42
C ALA A 170 50.68 26.14 -11.60
N ARG A 171 51.30 26.78 -10.60
CA ARG A 171 52.73 27.10 -10.61
C ARG A 171 53.60 25.85 -10.68
N ARG A 172 53.31 24.84 -9.88
CA ARG A 172 54.02 23.54 -9.90
C ARG A 172 53.87 22.81 -11.23
N GLY A 173 52.70 22.94 -11.86
CA GLY A 173 52.43 22.41 -13.20
C GLY A 173 53.11 23.16 -14.33
N GLY A 174 53.86 24.25 -14.05
CA GLY A 174 54.62 25.02 -15.05
C GLY A 174 53.79 26.02 -15.85
N TYR A 175 52.55 26.30 -15.44
CA TYR A 175 51.70 27.32 -16.08
C TYR A 175 52.18 28.73 -15.68
N VAL A 176 52.09 29.66 -16.64
CA VAL A 176 52.61 31.03 -16.45
C VAL A 176 51.48 32.00 -16.12
N ARG A 177 50.25 31.75 -16.62
CA ARG A 177 49.16 32.70 -16.53
C ARG A 177 47.87 32.03 -16.10
N VAL A 178 47.07 32.79 -15.39
CA VAL A 178 45.71 32.45 -14.94
C VAL A 178 44.80 33.61 -15.24
N ARG A 179 43.56 33.32 -15.62
CA ARG A 179 42.51 34.31 -15.74
C ARG A 179 41.62 34.20 -14.50
N VAL A 180 41.40 35.28 -13.80
CA VAL A 180 40.56 35.38 -12.63
C VAL A 180 39.51 36.44 -12.86
N ASP A 181 38.23 36.08 -12.76
CA ASP A 181 37.10 36.99 -12.96
C ASP A 181 37.19 37.80 -14.27
N GLY A 182 37.67 37.15 -15.34
CA GLY A 182 37.87 37.76 -16.65
C GLY A 182 39.18 38.52 -16.86
N SER A 183 40.00 38.73 -15.81
CA SER A 183 41.29 39.42 -15.89
C SER A 183 42.45 38.43 -15.87
N ILE A 184 43.45 38.64 -16.74
CA ILE A 184 44.63 37.77 -16.82
C ILE A 184 45.69 38.24 -15.85
N TYR A 185 46.18 37.33 -15.01
CA TYR A 185 47.28 37.54 -14.05
C TYR A 185 48.46 36.63 -14.38
N ASP A 186 49.65 37.13 -14.12
CA ASP A 186 50.87 36.30 -14.17
C ASP A 186 51.01 35.54 -12.84
N LEU A 187 51.26 34.22 -12.91
CA LEU A 187 51.38 33.39 -11.71
C LEU A 187 52.61 33.70 -10.88
N THR A 188 53.57 34.53 -11.39
CA THR A 188 54.69 35.06 -10.59
C THR A 188 54.24 36.13 -9.60
N GLU A 189 53.11 36.77 -9.85
CA GLU A 189 52.52 37.76 -8.95
C GLU A 189 51.78 37.13 -7.79
N THR A 190 51.61 37.86 -6.69
CA THR A 190 50.83 37.39 -5.56
C THR A 190 49.36 37.72 -5.81
N ILE A 191 48.53 36.70 -6.04
CA ILE A 191 47.10 36.85 -6.31
C ILE A 191 46.35 36.62 -4.99
N THR A 192 45.69 37.66 -4.52
CA THR A 192 44.84 37.59 -3.31
C THR A 192 43.40 37.80 -3.68
N LEU A 193 42.52 36.83 -3.27
CA LEU A 193 41.10 36.85 -3.56
C LEU A 193 40.30 37.05 -2.27
N ASP A 194 39.12 37.66 -2.38
CA ASP A 194 38.20 37.83 -1.27
C ASP A 194 37.45 36.51 -0.99
N LYS A 195 37.66 35.93 0.20
CA LYS A 195 37.05 34.66 0.62
C LYS A 195 35.52 34.63 0.61
N ASN A 196 34.87 35.78 0.68
CA ASN A 196 33.43 35.93 0.73
C ASN A 196 32.79 36.15 -0.64
N ARG A 197 33.57 36.39 -1.66
CA ARG A 197 33.16 36.61 -3.02
C ARG A 197 33.24 35.32 -3.85
N LYS A 198 32.37 35.19 -4.84
CA LYS A 198 32.42 34.07 -5.80
C LYS A 198 33.46 34.44 -6.90
N HIS A 199 34.37 33.52 -7.17
CA HIS A 199 35.40 33.70 -8.17
C HIS A 199 35.31 32.63 -9.26
N ASN A 200 35.75 33.03 -10.49
CA ASN A 200 36.02 32.13 -11.58
C ASN A 200 37.52 32.14 -11.82
N ILE A 201 38.14 30.94 -11.91
CA ILE A 201 39.58 30.81 -12.12
C ILE A 201 39.79 29.82 -13.27
N GLU A 202 40.41 30.32 -14.33
CA GLU A 202 40.77 29.55 -15.51
C GLU A 202 42.31 29.59 -15.71
N ILE A 203 42.93 28.42 -15.87
CA ILE A 203 44.36 28.31 -16.19
C ILE A 203 44.53 28.48 -17.69
N VAL A 204 45.38 29.40 -18.13
CA VAL A 204 45.73 29.58 -19.53
C VAL A 204 46.68 28.47 -19.94
N VAL A 205 46.18 27.50 -20.73
CA VAL A 205 46.95 26.33 -21.16
C VAL A 205 47.80 26.68 -22.38
N ASP A 206 47.20 27.23 -23.43
CA ASP A 206 47.94 27.64 -24.63
C ASP A 206 47.26 28.80 -25.37
N ARG A 207 48.02 29.45 -26.27
CA ARG A 207 47.55 30.49 -27.19
C ARG A 207 47.86 30.06 -28.60
N VAL A 208 46.85 29.68 -29.35
CA VAL A 208 47.00 29.11 -30.68
C VAL A 208 46.45 30.05 -31.72
N VAL A 209 47.10 30.14 -32.88
CA VAL A 209 46.55 30.82 -34.05
C VAL A 209 46.03 29.74 -34.99
N ILE A 210 44.78 29.83 -35.41
CA ILE A 210 44.16 28.82 -36.27
C ILE A 210 44.84 28.77 -37.63
N ARG A 211 45.49 27.63 -37.91
CA ARG A 211 46.17 27.28 -39.16
C ARG A 211 46.11 25.78 -39.40
N PRO A 212 46.08 25.31 -40.63
CA PRO A 212 45.96 23.87 -40.94
C PRO A 212 47.09 22.98 -40.35
N ASP A 213 48.27 23.55 -40.09
CA ASP A 213 49.40 22.84 -39.52
C ASP A 213 49.44 22.79 -37.98
N GLN A 214 48.50 23.42 -37.30
CA GLN A 214 48.49 23.56 -35.84
C GLN A 214 47.53 22.55 -35.12
N ASN A 215 46.89 21.65 -35.85
CA ASN A 215 45.89 20.73 -35.25
C ASN A 215 46.48 19.88 -34.12
N ARG A 216 47.70 19.37 -34.24
CA ARG A 216 48.34 18.59 -33.18
C ARG A 216 48.52 19.40 -31.90
N ARG A 217 49.01 20.65 -32.02
CA ARG A 217 49.19 21.52 -30.86
C ARG A 217 47.85 21.90 -30.22
N LEU A 218 46.81 22.09 -31.03
CA LEU A 218 45.47 22.34 -30.55
C LEU A 218 44.91 21.12 -29.79
N THR A 219 45.13 19.90 -30.30
CA THR A 219 44.73 18.66 -29.63
C THR A 219 45.43 18.54 -28.28
N ASP A 220 46.76 18.73 -28.24
CA ASP A 220 47.54 18.67 -27.00
C ASP A 220 47.02 19.72 -25.97
N ALA A 221 46.71 20.93 -26.40
CA ALA A 221 46.19 21.99 -25.54
C ALA A 221 44.78 21.67 -25.01
N VAL A 222 43.88 21.10 -25.83
CA VAL A 222 42.52 20.70 -25.45
C VAL A 222 42.56 19.52 -24.47
N GLU A 223 43.45 18.51 -24.71
CA GLU A 223 43.60 17.38 -23.78
C GLU A 223 44.11 17.85 -22.41
N ILE A 224 45.12 18.72 -22.37
CA ILE A 224 45.64 19.26 -21.12
C ILE A 224 44.60 20.11 -20.40
N ALA A 225 43.88 20.99 -21.12
CA ALA A 225 42.81 21.80 -20.52
C ALA A 225 41.71 20.95 -19.93
N SER A 226 41.30 19.93 -20.66
CA SER A 226 40.28 18.96 -20.21
C SER A 226 40.72 18.18 -18.96
N ALA A 227 41.95 17.69 -18.94
CA ALA A 227 42.50 16.98 -17.77
C ALA A 227 42.58 17.86 -16.52
N LEU A 228 42.95 19.11 -16.64
CA LEU A 228 43.06 20.06 -15.52
C LEU A 228 41.69 20.48 -14.94
N SER A 229 40.72 20.61 -15.80
CA SER A 229 39.38 21.14 -15.42
C SER A 229 38.36 20.04 -15.14
N GLY A 230 38.74 18.75 -15.28
CA GLY A 230 37.78 17.62 -15.14
C GLY A 230 36.82 17.55 -16.33
N GLY A 231 37.27 17.81 -17.54
CA GLY A 231 36.47 17.64 -18.77
C GLY A 231 35.94 18.92 -19.39
N LEU A 232 36.26 20.09 -18.88
CA LEU A 232 35.84 21.39 -19.43
C LEU A 232 36.97 22.06 -20.19
N VAL A 233 36.68 22.68 -21.32
CA VAL A 233 37.62 23.45 -22.11
C VAL A 233 36.97 24.76 -22.53
N LEU A 234 37.60 25.89 -22.25
CA LEU A 234 37.13 27.22 -22.65
C LEU A 234 38.03 27.78 -23.74
N ALA A 235 37.47 28.01 -24.90
CA ALA A 235 38.14 28.72 -25.98
C ALA A 235 37.76 30.19 -25.95
N ASP A 236 38.67 31.08 -25.63
CA ASP A 236 38.50 32.52 -25.61
C ASP A 236 39.09 33.12 -26.89
N ILE A 237 38.30 33.94 -27.59
CA ILE A 237 38.64 34.64 -28.80
C ILE A 237 38.68 36.14 -28.47
N PRO A 238 39.83 36.68 -28.01
CA PRO A 238 39.88 38.05 -27.48
C PRO A 238 39.51 39.13 -28.50
N GLU A 239 39.76 38.89 -29.77
CA GLU A 239 39.51 39.84 -30.87
C GLU A 239 37.99 40.02 -31.09
N GLU A 240 37.19 38.96 -30.88
CA GLU A 240 35.76 38.97 -31.05
C GLU A 240 35.00 39.18 -29.71
N LYS A 241 35.73 39.23 -28.61
CA LYS A 241 35.18 39.18 -27.24
C LYS A 241 34.18 38.01 -27.06
N ARG A 242 34.52 36.87 -27.66
CA ARG A 242 33.68 35.70 -27.69
C ARG A 242 34.33 34.53 -26.94
N GLU A 243 33.61 33.92 -26.09
CA GLU A 243 34.02 32.69 -25.38
C GLU A 243 33.14 31.52 -25.80
N ILE A 244 33.77 30.36 -26.01
CA ILE A 244 33.05 29.10 -26.33
C ILE A 244 33.49 28.09 -25.29
N LEU A 245 32.55 27.63 -24.49
CA LEU A 245 32.77 26.57 -23.50
C LEU A 245 32.47 25.21 -24.15
N PHE A 246 33.42 24.33 -24.10
CA PHE A 246 33.28 22.93 -24.51
C PHE A 246 33.32 22.04 -23.30
N SER A 247 32.62 20.91 -23.37
CA SER A 247 32.60 19.96 -22.27
C SER A 247 32.68 18.52 -22.78
N GLN A 248 33.59 17.76 -22.21
CA GLN A 248 33.59 16.30 -22.32
C GLN A 248 32.58 15.65 -21.40
N ASN A 249 32.03 16.39 -20.44
CA ASN A 249 30.91 16.01 -19.57
C ASN A 249 29.61 16.59 -20.15
N TYR A 250 28.48 16.08 -19.71
CA TYR A 250 27.18 16.62 -20.07
C TYR A 250 26.99 18.00 -19.42
N ALA A 251 27.21 19.07 -20.18
CA ALA A 251 27.03 20.44 -19.68
C ALA A 251 26.22 21.29 -20.67
N CYS A 252 25.38 22.16 -20.14
CA CYS A 252 24.62 23.13 -20.90
C CYS A 252 25.44 24.42 -21.06
N ASP A 253 25.75 24.81 -22.30
CA ASP A 253 26.52 25.99 -22.60
C ASP A 253 25.84 27.30 -22.14
N ASP A 254 24.50 27.35 -22.26
CA ASP A 254 23.72 28.55 -21.95
C ASP A 254 23.46 28.74 -20.46
N CYS A 255 23.21 27.63 -19.73
CA CYS A 255 22.82 27.67 -18.31
C CYS A 255 23.98 27.36 -17.34
N GLY A 256 25.14 26.88 -17.85
CA GLY A 256 26.28 26.50 -17.04
C GLY A 256 26.01 25.29 -16.09
N ILE A 257 24.95 24.52 -16.32
CA ILE A 257 24.65 23.32 -15.56
C ILE A 257 25.41 22.16 -16.16
N SER A 258 26.10 21.40 -15.31
CA SER A 258 26.75 20.13 -15.66
C SER A 258 25.98 18.99 -15.03
N ILE A 259 25.67 17.97 -15.83
CA ILE A 259 25.12 16.69 -15.38
C ILE A 259 26.29 15.72 -15.24
N GLU A 260 26.35 15.02 -14.11
CA GLU A 260 27.35 13.96 -13.89
C GLU A 260 27.17 12.82 -14.91
N GLU A 261 28.15 11.92 -14.98
CA GLU A 261 28.05 10.75 -15.84
C GLU A 261 26.79 9.95 -15.54
N LEU A 262 25.99 9.64 -16.58
CA LEU A 262 24.74 8.90 -16.45
C LEU A 262 25.01 7.47 -15.97
N THR A 263 24.73 7.23 -14.70
CA THR A 263 24.86 5.91 -14.07
C THR A 263 23.48 5.39 -13.61
N PRO A 264 23.23 4.07 -13.56
CA PRO A 264 21.97 3.54 -13.07
C PRO A 264 21.59 3.98 -11.65
N ARG A 265 22.59 4.38 -10.82
CA ARG A 265 22.36 4.89 -9.46
C ARG A 265 21.66 6.24 -9.44
N MET A 266 21.87 7.08 -10.46
CA MET A 266 21.21 8.39 -10.57
C MET A 266 19.70 8.25 -10.79
N PHE A 267 19.26 7.19 -11.43
CA PHE A 267 17.85 6.93 -11.71
C PHE A 267 17.14 6.20 -10.56
N SER A 268 17.81 5.99 -9.44
CA SER A 268 17.23 5.35 -8.26
C SER A 268 16.76 6.39 -7.25
N PHE A 269 15.46 6.42 -6.96
CA PHE A 269 14.90 7.26 -5.90
C PHE A 269 15.22 6.73 -4.48
N ASN A 270 15.80 5.54 -4.36
CA ASN A 270 16.34 4.98 -3.11
C ASN A 270 17.80 5.34 -2.87
N SER A 271 18.45 5.97 -3.85
CA SER A 271 19.85 6.40 -3.78
C SER A 271 19.93 7.91 -3.53
N PRO A 272 20.82 8.40 -2.65
CA PRO A 272 21.01 9.83 -2.44
C PRO A 272 21.44 10.60 -3.71
N TYR A 273 22.00 9.90 -4.68
CA TYR A 273 22.42 10.49 -5.96
C TYR A 273 21.24 10.84 -6.87
N GLY A 274 20.16 10.08 -6.82
CA GLY A 274 18.98 10.25 -7.67
C GLY A 274 17.76 10.80 -6.96
N ALA A 275 17.63 10.57 -5.67
CA ALA A 275 16.48 10.97 -4.88
C ALA A 275 16.30 12.49 -4.82
N CYS A 276 15.07 12.96 -4.93
CA CYS A 276 14.73 14.34 -4.64
C CYS A 276 15.16 14.70 -3.22
N PRO A 277 15.96 15.76 -3.01
CA PRO A 277 16.50 16.09 -1.69
C PRO A 277 15.42 16.49 -0.68
N THR A 278 14.30 17.05 -1.15
CA THR A 278 13.20 17.54 -0.32
C THR A 278 12.35 16.44 0.26
N CYS A 279 11.99 15.41 -0.51
CA CYS A 279 11.20 14.27 -0.03
C CYS A 279 12.03 13.00 0.23
N GLY A 280 13.34 13.02 0.00
CA GLY A 280 14.21 11.85 0.16
C GLY A 280 13.82 10.67 -0.74
N GLY A 281 13.19 10.92 -1.90
CA GLY A 281 12.73 9.89 -2.82
C GLY A 281 11.34 9.30 -2.54
N LEU A 282 10.59 9.87 -1.59
CA LEU A 282 9.23 9.43 -1.29
C LEU A 282 8.20 9.91 -2.33
N GLY A 283 8.44 11.08 -2.95
CA GLY A 283 7.49 11.71 -3.88
C GLY A 283 6.41 12.53 -3.18
N THR A 284 6.16 12.26 -1.92
CA THR A 284 5.11 12.88 -1.11
C THR A 284 5.66 13.38 0.20
N ARG A 285 4.89 14.23 0.88
CA ARG A 285 5.14 14.72 2.24
C ARG A 285 3.84 14.76 3.02
N LEU A 286 3.93 14.40 4.29
CA LEU A 286 2.84 14.64 5.23
C LEU A 286 2.80 16.12 5.58
N ARG A 287 1.65 16.75 5.43
CA ARG A 287 1.38 18.13 5.83
C ARG A 287 0.10 18.19 6.65
N ILE A 288 0.08 19.09 7.61
CA ILE A 288 -1.15 19.39 8.35
C ILE A 288 -2.19 19.97 7.38
N ASP A 289 -3.41 19.41 7.42
CA ASP A 289 -4.54 19.90 6.64
C ASP A 289 -5.46 20.74 7.53
N PRO A 290 -5.64 22.03 7.23
CA PRO A 290 -6.59 22.89 7.97
C PRO A 290 -8.01 22.34 8.02
N ALA A 291 -8.47 21.60 7.00
CA ALA A 291 -9.79 20.99 6.97
C ALA A 291 -9.95 19.85 7.99
N LEU A 292 -8.85 19.20 8.40
CA LEU A 292 -8.87 18.19 9.47
C LEU A 292 -8.79 18.84 10.86
N ILE A 293 -8.23 20.07 10.96
CA ILE A 293 -8.23 20.86 12.19
C ILE A 293 -9.63 21.41 12.45
N ILE A 294 -10.30 21.93 11.41
CA ILE A 294 -11.62 22.55 11.43
C ILE A 294 -12.56 21.75 10.50
N PRO A 295 -13.02 20.57 10.93
CA PRO A 295 -13.82 19.69 10.07
C PRO A 295 -15.24 20.23 9.84
N ASP A 296 -15.74 21.08 10.71
CA ASP A 296 -17.08 21.68 10.62
C ASP A 296 -17.00 23.20 10.86
N PRO A 297 -16.89 24.00 9.80
CA PRO A 297 -16.79 25.45 9.92
C PRO A 297 -18.06 26.13 10.49
N SER A 298 -19.20 25.44 10.55
CA SER A 298 -20.43 25.95 11.14
C SER A 298 -20.39 25.99 12.68
N LYS A 299 -19.41 25.30 13.30
CA LYS A 299 -19.17 25.33 14.72
C LYS A 299 -18.26 26.48 15.12
N SER A 300 -18.53 27.01 16.32
CA SER A 300 -17.67 28.00 16.95
C SER A 300 -16.45 27.31 17.64
N ILE A 301 -15.48 28.11 18.04
CA ILE A 301 -14.34 27.65 18.85
C ILE A 301 -14.85 27.04 20.17
N LEU A 302 -15.84 27.69 20.82
CA LEU A 302 -16.43 27.20 22.06
C LEU A 302 -17.23 25.89 21.90
N ASP A 303 -17.83 25.68 20.74
CA ASP A 303 -18.56 24.44 20.43
C ASP A 303 -17.64 23.30 19.93
N GLY A 304 -16.32 23.47 20.09
CA GLY A 304 -15.33 22.48 19.68
C GLY A 304 -15.09 22.40 18.19
N GLY A 305 -15.22 23.51 17.46
CA GLY A 305 -14.93 23.61 16.04
C GLY A 305 -13.47 23.32 15.69
N ILE A 306 -12.53 23.44 16.66
CA ILE A 306 -11.12 23.06 16.52
C ILE A 306 -10.90 21.71 17.20
N THR A 307 -10.48 20.71 16.40
CA THR A 307 -10.38 19.31 16.85
C THR A 307 -8.96 18.83 17.10
N ALA A 308 -7.96 19.68 16.79
CA ALA A 308 -6.54 19.33 16.89
C ALA A 308 -6.10 19.07 18.34
N SER A 309 -5.29 18.04 18.56
CA SER A 309 -4.78 17.65 19.86
C SER A 309 -3.95 18.77 20.50
N GLY A 310 -4.34 19.19 21.72
CA GLY A 310 -3.75 20.30 22.44
C GLY A 310 -4.37 21.68 22.14
N TRP A 311 -5.24 21.78 21.12
CA TRP A 311 -5.99 22.99 20.76
C TRP A 311 -7.51 22.82 20.88
N ASN A 312 -7.99 21.63 21.16
CA ASN A 312 -9.40 21.30 21.36
C ASN A 312 -9.91 21.62 22.78
N GLY A 313 -9.08 22.17 23.63
CA GLY A 313 -9.45 22.56 24.99
C GLY A 313 -10.15 23.91 25.02
N VAL A 314 -11.44 23.93 25.37
CA VAL A 314 -12.26 25.15 25.48
C VAL A 314 -12.61 25.53 26.91
N LYS A 315 -12.12 24.78 27.91
CA LYS A 315 -12.30 25.08 29.32
C LYS A 315 -11.44 26.27 29.75
N ASP A 316 -11.94 27.10 30.66
CA ASP A 316 -11.32 28.36 31.08
C ASP A 316 -9.88 28.22 31.61
N GLU A 317 -9.52 27.07 32.15
CA GLU A 317 -8.16 26.76 32.64
C GLU A 317 -7.23 26.15 31.59
N SER A 318 -7.65 25.96 30.35
CA SER A 318 -6.82 25.33 29.33
C SER A 318 -5.87 26.34 28.67
N ILE A 319 -4.65 25.87 28.30
CA ILE A 319 -3.66 26.71 27.62
C ILE A 319 -4.21 27.23 26.28
N SER A 320 -4.92 26.38 25.54
CA SER A 320 -5.55 26.75 24.27
C SER A 320 -6.58 27.88 24.46
N ARG A 321 -7.40 27.81 25.51
CA ARG A 321 -8.39 28.86 25.81
C ARG A 321 -7.72 30.23 26.07
N MET A 322 -6.65 30.26 26.82
CA MET A 322 -5.87 31.47 27.07
C MET A 322 -5.38 32.15 25.79
N TYR A 323 -4.94 31.34 24.79
CA TYR A 323 -4.57 31.87 23.48
C TYR A 323 -5.79 32.39 22.71
N TYR A 324 -6.91 31.65 22.74
CA TYR A 324 -8.13 32.06 22.04
C TYR A 324 -8.69 33.35 22.60
N ASP A 325 -8.72 33.54 23.93
CA ASP A 325 -9.18 34.78 24.57
C ASP A 325 -8.28 35.97 24.17
N ALA A 326 -6.96 35.80 24.19
CA ALA A 326 -6.02 36.85 23.79
C ALA A 326 -6.14 37.22 22.29
N LEU A 327 -6.40 36.23 21.43
CA LEU A 327 -6.66 36.48 20.01
C LEU A 327 -7.99 37.21 19.80
N ALA A 328 -9.05 36.78 20.51
CA ALA A 328 -10.37 37.40 20.44
C ALA A 328 -10.34 38.86 20.88
N GLU A 329 -9.63 39.17 21.98
CA GLU A 329 -9.42 40.52 22.46
C GLU A 329 -8.66 41.41 21.47
N LYS A 330 -7.56 40.89 20.94
CA LYS A 330 -6.69 41.66 20.04
C LYS A 330 -7.28 41.92 18.65
N TYR A 331 -7.93 40.90 18.09
CA TYR A 331 -8.51 40.98 16.72
C TYR A 331 -10.03 41.21 16.71
N HIS A 332 -10.62 41.47 17.86
CA HIS A 332 -12.01 41.86 18.03
C HIS A 332 -13.04 40.93 17.40
N PHE A 333 -12.96 39.63 17.71
CA PHE A 333 -13.94 38.64 17.32
C PHE A 333 -14.50 37.90 18.55
N ASP A 334 -15.69 37.30 18.39
CA ASP A 334 -16.30 36.51 19.45
C ASP A 334 -16.00 35.02 19.24
N LEU A 335 -15.55 34.33 20.28
CA LEU A 335 -15.27 32.90 20.28
C LEU A 335 -16.51 32.02 20.04
N ALA A 336 -17.73 32.57 20.25
CA ALA A 336 -18.99 31.92 19.98
C ALA A 336 -19.42 32.03 18.49
N THR A 337 -18.70 32.83 17.66
CA THR A 337 -18.96 32.94 16.24
C THR A 337 -18.53 31.67 15.52
N PRO A 338 -19.34 31.11 14.61
CA PRO A 338 -18.91 30.00 13.76
C PRO A 338 -17.60 30.33 13.02
N ILE A 339 -16.68 29.36 12.97
CA ILE A 339 -15.33 29.60 12.42
C ILE A 339 -15.41 29.98 10.93
N GLY A 340 -16.38 29.45 10.20
CA GLY A 340 -16.63 29.82 8.80
C GLY A 340 -17.05 31.29 8.59
N ASP A 341 -17.70 31.90 9.59
CA ASP A 341 -18.18 33.29 9.55
C ASP A 341 -17.12 34.29 10.06
N LEU A 342 -15.99 33.79 10.63
CA LEU A 342 -14.89 34.65 11.03
C LEU A 342 -14.22 35.29 9.80
N PRO A 343 -13.74 36.54 9.91
CA PRO A 343 -12.96 37.17 8.85
C PRO A 343 -11.78 36.31 8.40
N GLU A 344 -11.46 36.30 7.12
CA GLU A 344 -10.39 35.46 6.53
C GLU A 344 -9.04 35.67 7.24
N HIS A 345 -8.67 36.93 7.52
CA HIS A 345 -7.43 37.23 8.22
C HIS A 345 -7.38 36.63 9.64
N VAL A 346 -8.52 36.52 10.35
CA VAL A 346 -8.59 35.89 11.68
C VAL A 346 -8.39 34.38 11.57
N ARG A 347 -9.00 33.78 10.56
CA ARG A 347 -8.81 32.34 10.28
C ARG A 347 -7.36 32.02 9.90
N GLU A 348 -6.71 32.87 9.09
CA GLU A 348 -5.29 32.73 8.78
C GLU A 348 -4.40 32.85 10.02
N ILE A 349 -4.68 33.83 10.89
CA ILE A 349 -3.95 34.00 12.13
C ILE A 349 -4.12 32.77 13.05
N LEU A 350 -5.33 32.25 13.19
CA LEU A 350 -5.60 31.04 13.96
C LEU A 350 -4.78 29.84 13.45
N LEU A 351 -4.68 29.70 12.14
CA LEU A 351 -3.98 28.59 11.51
C LEU A 351 -2.46 28.78 11.47
N TYR A 352 -1.99 29.96 11.07
CA TYR A 352 -0.57 30.17 10.72
C TYR A 352 0.15 31.16 11.65
N GLY A 353 -0.57 31.80 12.59
CA GLY A 353 0.03 32.59 13.64
C GLY A 353 0.07 34.08 13.39
N THR A 354 0.62 34.83 14.39
CA THR A 354 0.72 36.29 14.38
C THR A 354 2.05 36.82 13.84
N GLY A 355 2.94 35.95 13.34
CA GLY A 355 4.30 36.31 12.95
C GLY A 355 5.08 36.79 14.20
N ASP A 356 5.71 37.98 14.11
CA ASP A 356 6.47 38.59 15.21
C ASP A 356 5.57 39.37 16.18
N GLU A 357 4.27 39.41 15.94
CA GLU A 357 3.35 40.23 16.74
C GLU A 357 2.97 39.52 18.04
N GLU A 358 3.32 40.13 19.17
CA GLU A 358 3.10 39.55 20.50
C GLU A 358 1.62 39.65 20.93
N LEU A 359 1.14 38.58 21.55
CA LEU A 359 -0.09 38.50 22.31
C LEU A 359 0.17 38.67 23.79
N THR A 360 -0.77 39.31 24.49
CA THR A 360 -0.78 39.42 25.96
C THR A 360 -1.66 38.29 26.50
N LEU A 361 -1.04 37.29 27.09
CA LEU A 361 -1.69 36.10 27.63
C LEU A 361 -1.88 36.28 29.14
N HIS A 362 -3.11 36.21 29.60
CA HIS A 362 -3.47 36.23 31.02
C HIS A 362 -3.66 34.80 31.50
N TYR A 363 -2.91 34.40 32.53
CA TYR A 363 -3.09 33.07 33.13
C TYR A 363 -3.42 33.21 34.61
N ASP A 364 -4.37 32.42 35.05
CA ASP A 364 -4.75 32.22 36.43
C ASP A 364 -4.80 30.71 36.70
N THR A 365 -3.87 30.23 37.48
CA THR A 365 -3.75 28.79 37.78
C THR A 365 -3.61 28.63 39.30
N ASN A 366 -3.90 27.45 39.81
CA ASN A 366 -3.68 27.09 41.20
C ASN A 366 -2.24 27.34 41.72
N ARG A 367 -1.29 27.71 40.85
CA ARG A 367 0.13 28.01 41.16
C ARG A 367 0.47 29.50 41.06
N GLY A 368 -0.48 30.35 40.68
CA GLY A 368 -0.32 31.79 40.54
C GLY A 368 -0.98 32.38 39.29
N ALA A 369 -1.24 33.68 39.35
CA ALA A 369 -1.76 34.47 38.24
C ALA A 369 -0.66 35.41 37.70
N GLY A 370 -0.68 35.67 36.40
CA GLY A 370 0.31 36.52 35.76
C GLY A 370 -0.01 36.83 34.29
N VAL A 371 0.88 37.60 33.68
CA VAL A 371 0.79 38.02 32.30
C VAL A 371 2.06 37.58 31.57
N LEU A 372 1.88 36.93 30.41
CA LEU A 372 2.94 36.49 29.54
C LEU A 372 2.80 37.15 28.16
N ARG A 373 3.88 37.66 27.59
CA ARG A 373 3.89 38.22 26.25
C ARG A 373 4.71 37.32 25.34
N ARG A 374 4.08 36.84 24.28
CA ARG A 374 4.74 36.03 23.22
C ARG A 374 3.91 36.04 21.94
N PRO A 375 4.55 35.84 20.77
CA PRO A 375 3.80 35.66 19.54
C PRO A 375 3.06 34.33 19.56
N PHE A 376 2.00 34.25 18.78
CA PHE A 376 1.25 33.02 18.54
C PHE A 376 1.78 32.37 17.27
N GLU A 377 2.29 31.14 17.37
CA GLU A 377 2.91 30.46 16.25
C GLU A 377 1.89 29.89 15.22
N GLY A 378 0.60 29.87 15.56
CA GLY A 378 -0.44 29.26 14.77
C GLY A 378 -0.60 27.76 15.03
N ILE A 379 -1.82 27.25 14.83
CA ILE A 379 -2.13 25.85 15.13
C ILE A 379 -1.36 24.93 14.19
N VAL A 380 -1.32 25.21 12.89
CA VAL A 380 -0.59 24.39 11.88
C VAL A 380 0.90 24.32 12.22
N CYS A 381 1.55 25.47 12.40
CA CYS A 381 2.99 25.53 12.72
C CYS A 381 3.34 24.81 14.02
N ASN A 382 2.48 24.96 15.05
CA ASN A 382 2.64 24.25 16.32
C ASN A 382 2.57 22.72 16.15
N LEU A 383 1.58 22.23 15.41
CA LEU A 383 1.42 20.80 15.16
C LEU A 383 2.58 20.24 14.33
N GLU A 384 3.04 20.96 13.29
CA GLU A 384 4.20 20.56 12.48
C GLU A 384 5.48 20.48 13.32
N ARG A 385 5.75 21.48 14.15
CA ARG A 385 6.89 21.48 15.06
C ARG A 385 6.81 20.30 16.04
N ARG A 386 5.66 20.11 16.68
CA ARG A 386 5.44 18.99 17.61
C ARG A 386 5.61 17.64 16.95
N TYR A 387 5.21 17.49 15.69
CA TYR A 387 5.41 16.26 14.93
C TYR A 387 6.89 15.94 14.70
N GLN A 388 7.70 16.97 14.45
CA GLN A 388 9.15 16.81 14.26
C GLN A 388 9.89 16.51 15.58
N GLU A 389 9.45 17.11 16.68
CA GLU A 389 10.13 17.01 17.99
C GLU A 389 9.71 15.79 18.81
N THR A 390 8.52 15.21 18.54
CA THR A 390 7.99 14.13 19.39
C THR A 390 8.74 12.81 19.20
N GLN A 391 9.07 12.16 20.34
CA GLN A 391 9.60 10.80 20.38
C GLN A 391 8.54 9.76 20.77
N SER A 392 7.30 10.19 21.04
CA SER A 392 6.19 9.31 21.42
C SER A 392 5.40 8.87 20.19
N ASP A 393 5.34 7.57 19.94
CA ASP A 393 4.57 7.00 18.82
C ASP A 393 3.07 7.31 18.95
N ALA A 394 2.53 7.32 20.17
CA ALA A 394 1.13 7.66 20.42
C ALA A 394 0.84 9.14 20.10
N MET A 395 1.75 10.05 20.44
CA MET A 395 1.62 11.47 20.09
C MET A 395 1.77 11.67 18.59
N ARG A 396 2.72 10.98 17.96
CA ARG A 396 2.93 11.03 16.50
C ARG A 396 1.67 10.58 15.77
N ALA A 397 1.10 9.44 16.13
CA ALA A 397 -0.14 8.94 15.56
C ALA A 397 -1.31 9.93 15.71
N SER A 398 -1.43 10.56 16.90
CA SER A 398 -2.47 11.58 17.13
C SER A 398 -2.29 12.85 16.29
N LEU A 399 -1.05 13.21 15.94
CA LEU A 399 -0.77 14.35 15.07
C LEU A 399 -1.00 13.98 13.60
N GLU A 400 -0.70 12.74 13.21
CA GLU A 400 -0.96 12.19 11.86
C GLU A 400 -2.47 12.20 11.53
N ASP A 401 -3.36 12.11 12.52
CA ASP A 401 -4.81 12.25 12.33
C ASP A 401 -5.23 13.62 11.75
N CYS A 402 -4.35 14.63 11.86
CA CYS A 402 -4.56 15.97 11.29
C CYS A 402 -3.72 16.21 10.02
N MET A 403 -3.05 15.18 9.51
CA MET A 403 -2.17 15.28 8.35
C MET A 403 -2.74 14.58 7.12
N VAL A 404 -2.37 15.10 5.96
CA VAL A 404 -2.62 14.50 4.65
C VAL A 404 -1.31 14.34 3.89
N GLU A 405 -1.26 13.30 3.08
CA GLU A 405 -0.16 13.07 2.17
C GLU A 405 -0.35 13.95 0.92
N THR A 406 0.60 14.83 0.66
CA THR A 406 0.58 15.73 -0.50
C THR A 406 1.79 15.48 -1.39
N ALA A 407 1.67 15.73 -2.68
CA ALA A 407 2.80 15.65 -3.60
C ALA A 407 3.93 16.59 -3.14
N CYS A 408 5.18 16.15 -3.25
CA CYS A 408 6.34 16.96 -2.92
C CYS A 408 6.37 18.23 -3.79
N PRO A 409 6.55 19.44 -3.21
CA PRO A 409 6.51 20.69 -3.97
C PRO A 409 7.63 20.80 -5.03
N ASP A 410 8.76 20.13 -4.84
CA ASP A 410 9.90 20.24 -5.74
C ASP A 410 9.88 19.21 -6.88
N CYS A 411 9.54 17.96 -6.57
CA CYS A 411 9.53 16.91 -7.60
C CYS A 411 8.11 16.55 -8.08
N HIS A 412 7.07 17.16 -7.54
CA HIS A 412 5.66 16.95 -7.92
C HIS A 412 5.25 15.48 -8.02
N GLY A 413 5.82 14.64 -7.16
CA GLY A 413 5.56 13.19 -7.14
C GLY A 413 6.59 12.34 -7.88
N ALA A 414 7.46 12.94 -8.71
CA ALA A 414 8.43 12.21 -9.54
C ALA A 414 9.56 11.51 -8.76
N ARG A 415 9.72 11.77 -7.46
CA ARG A 415 10.70 11.15 -6.53
C ARG A 415 12.17 11.43 -6.83
N LEU A 416 12.51 11.93 -8.01
CA LEU A 416 13.87 12.10 -8.53
C LEU A 416 14.28 13.58 -8.58
N ARG A 417 15.58 13.82 -8.72
CA ARG A 417 16.15 15.15 -8.92
C ARG A 417 15.82 15.70 -10.30
N PRO A 418 15.75 17.03 -10.47
CA PRO A 418 15.47 17.67 -11.76
C PRO A 418 16.47 17.27 -12.88
N GLU A 419 17.75 17.09 -12.54
CA GLU A 419 18.79 16.68 -13.49
C GLU A 419 18.56 15.28 -14.05
N VAL A 420 18.01 14.38 -13.22
CA VAL A 420 17.66 13.01 -13.62
C VAL A 420 16.40 13.00 -14.47
N LEU A 421 15.41 13.82 -14.10
CA LEU A 421 14.16 13.97 -14.85
C LEU A 421 14.37 14.65 -16.22
N ALA A 422 15.48 15.36 -16.39
CA ALA A 422 15.84 15.93 -17.67
C ALA A 422 16.46 14.92 -18.66
N VAL A 423 16.60 13.64 -18.31
CA VAL A 423 17.08 12.58 -19.21
C VAL A 423 15.90 11.82 -19.79
N THR A 424 15.79 11.76 -21.12
CA THR A 424 14.67 11.14 -21.83
C THR A 424 15.09 9.97 -22.71
N VAL A 425 14.20 9.00 -22.87
CA VAL A 425 14.25 7.94 -23.88
C VAL A 425 12.98 8.04 -24.71
N GLY A 426 13.11 8.21 -26.02
CA GLY A 426 11.93 8.41 -26.88
C GLY A 426 11.06 9.62 -26.51
N GLY A 427 11.65 10.64 -25.87
CA GLY A 427 10.96 11.86 -25.43
C GLY A 427 10.34 11.80 -24.03
N LEU A 428 10.31 10.65 -23.34
CA LEU A 428 9.81 10.53 -21.97
C LEU A 428 10.97 10.36 -20.97
N ASN A 429 10.86 10.99 -19.81
CA ASN A 429 11.73 10.69 -18.70
C ASN A 429 11.24 9.42 -17.96
N ILE A 430 12.08 8.86 -17.09
CA ILE A 430 11.78 7.60 -16.40
C ILE A 430 10.53 7.70 -15.50
N SER A 431 10.25 8.87 -14.91
CA SER A 431 9.06 9.08 -14.07
C SER A 431 7.79 9.18 -14.91
N GLU A 432 7.83 9.87 -16.04
CA GLU A 432 6.71 9.96 -16.99
C GLU A 432 6.39 8.59 -17.56
N PHE A 433 7.41 7.82 -17.98
CA PHE A 433 7.21 6.46 -18.46
C PHE A 433 6.55 5.57 -17.40
N THR A 434 7.08 5.54 -16.19
CA THR A 434 6.53 4.68 -15.12
C THR A 434 5.16 5.14 -14.60
N ALA A 435 4.73 6.35 -14.92
CA ALA A 435 3.39 6.86 -14.62
C ALA A 435 2.33 6.42 -15.64
N LEU A 436 2.73 5.91 -16.80
CA LEU A 436 1.81 5.35 -17.80
C LEU A 436 1.20 4.04 -17.29
N PRO A 437 -0.04 3.71 -17.69
CA PRO A 437 -0.57 2.36 -17.55
C PRO A 437 0.28 1.34 -18.33
N ILE A 438 0.37 0.10 -17.84
CA ILE A 438 1.17 -0.98 -18.46
C ILE A 438 0.84 -1.16 -19.96
N THR A 439 -0.42 -1.00 -20.35
CA THR A 439 -0.82 -1.04 -21.76
C THR A 439 -0.16 0.05 -22.61
N GLU A 440 -0.05 1.26 -22.07
CA GLU A 440 0.57 2.39 -22.76
C GLU A 440 2.09 2.29 -22.72
N GLU A 441 2.68 1.76 -21.64
CA GLU A 441 4.11 1.45 -21.57
C GLU A 441 4.50 0.46 -22.68
N LEU A 442 3.75 -0.62 -22.87
CA LEU A 442 3.98 -1.59 -23.97
C LEU A 442 3.86 -0.91 -25.34
N ALA A 443 2.77 -0.17 -25.56
CA ALA A 443 2.56 0.55 -26.81
C ALA A 443 3.64 1.62 -27.10
N PHE A 444 4.20 2.24 -26.08
CA PHE A 444 5.34 3.16 -26.20
C PHE A 444 6.61 2.40 -26.62
N LEU A 445 6.91 1.27 -25.94
CA LEU A 445 8.09 0.46 -26.26
C LEU A 445 8.03 -0.11 -27.69
N ASP A 446 6.85 -0.44 -28.21
CA ASP A 446 6.68 -0.94 -29.57
C ASP A 446 6.91 0.15 -30.63
N ARG A 447 6.63 1.41 -30.28
CA ARG A 447 6.81 2.56 -31.17
C ARG A 447 8.19 3.21 -31.00
N LEU A 448 9.00 2.77 -30.02
CA LEU A 448 10.28 3.38 -29.69
C LEU A 448 11.28 3.21 -30.83
N ALA A 449 11.64 4.32 -31.47
CA ALA A 449 12.68 4.38 -32.50
C ALA A 449 14.02 4.78 -31.87
N LEU A 450 15.00 3.90 -31.94
CA LEU A 450 16.38 4.12 -31.46
C LEU A 450 17.33 4.11 -32.66
N SER A 451 18.50 4.73 -32.50
CA SER A 451 19.61 4.57 -33.47
C SER A 451 20.06 3.12 -33.51
N GLU A 452 20.68 2.65 -34.62
CA GLU A 452 21.20 1.28 -34.73
C GLU A 452 22.11 0.88 -33.56
N LYS A 453 22.97 1.80 -33.13
CA LYS A 453 23.84 1.60 -31.96
C LYS A 453 23.05 1.44 -30.67
N ASP A 454 22.12 2.35 -30.42
CA ASP A 454 21.33 2.33 -29.19
C ASP A 454 20.36 1.15 -29.16
N ALA A 455 19.84 0.73 -30.32
CA ALA A 455 19.03 -0.46 -30.45
C ALA A 455 19.81 -1.73 -30.07
N GLN A 456 21.06 -1.86 -30.50
CA GLN A 456 21.92 -2.98 -30.09
C GLN A 456 22.20 -3.00 -28.58
N ILE A 457 22.39 -1.83 -27.97
CA ILE A 457 22.62 -1.70 -26.51
C ILE A 457 21.35 -2.04 -25.73
N ALA A 458 20.20 -1.61 -26.21
CA ALA A 458 18.92 -1.72 -25.52
C ALA A 458 18.21 -3.08 -25.72
N ASP A 459 18.57 -3.87 -26.76
CA ASP A 459 17.81 -5.06 -27.18
C ASP A 459 17.54 -6.05 -26.03
N SER A 460 18.55 -6.44 -25.29
CA SER A 460 18.41 -7.39 -24.19
C SER A 460 17.56 -6.81 -23.04
N ILE A 461 17.72 -5.50 -22.75
CA ILE A 461 16.98 -4.81 -21.70
C ILE A 461 15.51 -4.70 -22.09
N LEU A 462 15.23 -4.28 -23.32
CA LEU A 462 13.87 -4.11 -23.82
C LEU A 462 13.10 -5.45 -23.89
N ARG A 463 13.81 -6.56 -24.25
CA ARG A 463 13.19 -7.90 -24.20
C ARG A 463 12.73 -8.27 -22.80
N GLU A 464 13.57 -8.07 -21.79
CA GLU A 464 13.21 -8.34 -20.39
C GLU A 464 12.06 -7.44 -19.90
N VAL A 465 12.12 -6.14 -20.19
CA VAL A 465 11.06 -5.21 -19.80
C VAL A 465 9.74 -5.58 -20.44
N ARG A 466 9.72 -5.84 -21.77
CA ARG A 466 8.50 -6.26 -22.47
C ARG A 466 7.94 -7.57 -21.91
N SER A 467 8.79 -8.57 -21.71
CA SER A 467 8.37 -9.86 -21.16
C SER A 467 7.67 -9.69 -19.81
N ARG A 468 8.28 -8.95 -18.90
CA ARG A 468 7.71 -8.70 -17.55
C ARG A 468 6.42 -7.88 -17.60
N LEU A 469 6.33 -6.87 -18.47
CA LEU A 469 5.10 -6.09 -18.67
C LEU A 469 3.97 -6.96 -19.26
N HIS A 470 4.28 -7.85 -20.22
CA HIS A 470 3.31 -8.81 -20.76
C HIS A 470 2.80 -9.77 -19.68
N PHE A 471 3.65 -10.23 -18.75
CA PHE A 471 3.18 -11.04 -17.62
C PHE A 471 2.25 -10.29 -16.70
N LEU A 472 2.52 -9.02 -16.41
CA LEU A 472 1.57 -8.19 -15.64
C LEU A 472 0.24 -8.02 -16.36
N GLN A 473 0.26 -7.89 -17.69
CA GLN A 473 -0.93 -7.82 -18.52
C GLN A 473 -1.71 -9.14 -18.52
N SER A 474 -1.03 -10.29 -18.59
CA SER A 474 -1.66 -11.61 -18.62
C SER A 474 -2.39 -11.97 -17.32
N VAL A 475 -1.93 -11.45 -16.19
CA VAL A 475 -2.61 -11.60 -14.88
C VAL A 475 -3.68 -10.52 -14.61
N GLY A 476 -4.07 -9.72 -15.61
CA GLY A 476 -5.16 -8.74 -15.50
C GLY A 476 -4.76 -7.44 -14.82
N LEU A 477 -3.47 -7.09 -14.76
CA LEU A 477 -2.96 -5.87 -14.11
C LEU A 477 -2.59 -4.74 -15.09
N GLN A 478 -3.10 -4.78 -16.30
CA GLN A 478 -2.77 -3.83 -17.38
C GLN A 478 -3.08 -2.37 -17.05
N TYR A 479 -3.97 -2.12 -16.11
CA TYR A 479 -4.38 -0.77 -15.68
C TYR A 479 -3.44 -0.15 -14.65
N LEU A 480 -2.55 -0.93 -14.06
CA LEU A 480 -1.58 -0.43 -13.07
C LEU A 480 -0.49 0.39 -13.75
N THR A 481 0.10 1.29 -12.96
CA THR A 481 1.32 2.03 -13.33
C THR A 481 2.51 1.50 -12.53
N LEU A 482 3.69 1.48 -13.11
CA LEU A 482 4.91 1.06 -12.40
C LEU A 482 5.29 1.99 -11.24
N ALA A 483 4.88 3.27 -11.30
CA ALA A 483 5.10 4.26 -10.24
C ALA A 483 4.18 4.06 -9.03
N ARG A 484 3.09 3.29 -9.14
CA ARG A 484 2.12 3.09 -8.04
C ARG A 484 2.80 2.47 -6.82
N SER A 485 2.55 3.06 -5.66
CA SER A 485 3.09 2.58 -4.39
C SER A 485 2.56 1.19 -4.05
N ALA A 486 3.44 0.27 -3.66
CA ALA A 486 3.05 -1.08 -3.25
C ALA A 486 2.14 -1.10 -2.00
N ALA A 487 2.21 -0.05 -1.16
CA ALA A 487 1.36 0.09 0.02
C ALA A 487 -0.12 0.39 -0.32
N THR A 488 -0.41 0.84 -1.54
CA THR A 488 -1.77 1.17 -2.02
C THR A 488 -2.43 0.02 -2.79
N LEU A 489 -1.72 -1.09 -2.96
CA LEU A 489 -2.23 -2.26 -3.67
C LEU A 489 -3.19 -3.05 -2.77
N SER A 490 -4.24 -3.57 -3.37
CA SER A 490 -5.07 -4.60 -2.74
C SER A 490 -4.27 -5.90 -2.55
N GLY A 491 -4.74 -6.78 -1.66
CA GLY A 491 -4.13 -8.09 -1.44
C GLY A 491 -4.01 -8.89 -2.73
N GLY A 492 -5.07 -8.94 -3.52
CA GLY A 492 -5.10 -9.65 -4.80
C GLY A 492 -4.18 -9.02 -5.85
N GLU A 493 -4.09 -7.68 -5.96
CA GLU A 493 -3.13 -7.02 -6.86
C GLU A 493 -1.68 -7.37 -6.50
N SER A 494 -1.35 -7.32 -5.20
CA SER A 494 0.00 -7.66 -4.71
C SER A 494 0.36 -9.11 -4.99
N GLN A 495 -0.56 -10.04 -4.79
CA GLN A 495 -0.37 -11.46 -5.06
C GLN A 495 -0.14 -11.73 -6.56
N ARG A 496 -0.94 -11.12 -7.44
CA ARG A 496 -0.78 -11.24 -8.89
C ARG A 496 0.52 -10.64 -9.41
N ILE A 497 0.99 -9.54 -8.82
CA ILE A 497 2.31 -8.98 -9.13
C ILE A 497 3.41 -10.02 -8.82
N ARG A 498 3.33 -10.70 -7.68
CA ARG A 498 4.30 -11.76 -7.34
C ARG A 498 4.19 -12.94 -8.28
N LEU A 499 2.96 -13.37 -8.61
CA LEU A 499 2.75 -14.43 -9.58
C LEU A 499 3.39 -14.08 -10.93
N ALA A 500 3.13 -12.88 -11.46
CA ALA A 500 3.74 -12.40 -12.70
C ALA A 500 5.27 -12.38 -12.64
N THR A 501 5.85 -11.98 -11.51
CA THR A 501 7.31 -11.98 -11.31
C THR A 501 7.88 -13.39 -11.31
N GLN A 502 7.20 -14.37 -10.71
CA GLN A 502 7.64 -15.77 -10.69
C GLN A 502 7.53 -16.44 -12.07
N ILE A 503 6.47 -16.17 -12.82
CA ILE A 503 6.30 -16.66 -14.19
C ILE A 503 7.42 -16.09 -15.07
N GLY A 504 7.73 -14.80 -14.92
CA GLY A 504 8.83 -14.15 -15.64
C GLY A 504 10.20 -14.77 -15.40
N SER A 505 10.39 -15.52 -14.29
CA SER A 505 11.65 -16.25 -14.02
C SER A 505 11.80 -17.53 -14.84
N SER A 506 10.74 -18.01 -15.52
CA SER A 506 10.71 -19.23 -16.33
C SER A 506 11.29 -20.46 -15.64
N LEU A 507 11.11 -20.58 -14.31
CA LEU A 507 11.56 -21.73 -13.55
C LEU A 507 10.77 -22.98 -13.92
N MET A 508 11.44 -24.10 -14.04
CA MET A 508 10.89 -25.40 -14.40
C MET A 508 11.11 -26.42 -13.28
N GLY A 509 10.16 -27.35 -13.11
CA GLY A 509 10.26 -28.39 -12.09
C GLY A 509 10.07 -27.90 -10.66
N VAL A 510 9.38 -26.78 -10.48
CA VAL A 510 9.10 -26.14 -9.19
C VAL A 510 7.70 -26.50 -8.71
N LEU A 511 7.50 -26.56 -7.41
CA LEU A 511 6.20 -26.67 -6.76
C LEU A 511 5.73 -25.27 -6.34
N TYR A 512 4.73 -24.72 -7.04
CA TYR A 512 4.09 -23.47 -6.67
C TYR A 512 2.88 -23.73 -5.77
N ILE A 513 2.79 -22.97 -4.67
CA ILE A 513 1.65 -23.05 -3.74
C ILE A 513 1.03 -21.65 -3.66
N LEU A 514 -0.23 -21.53 -4.09
CA LEU A 514 -0.96 -20.28 -4.19
C LEU A 514 -2.16 -20.27 -3.24
N ASP A 515 -2.37 -19.14 -2.55
CA ASP A 515 -3.50 -18.93 -1.64
C ASP A 515 -4.53 -18.02 -2.31
N GLU A 516 -5.64 -18.59 -2.75
CA GLU A 516 -6.79 -17.89 -3.32
C GLU A 516 -6.43 -16.82 -4.37
N PRO A 517 -5.74 -17.17 -5.46
CA PRO A 517 -5.27 -16.20 -6.44
C PRO A 517 -6.39 -15.49 -7.23
N SER A 518 -7.62 -16.01 -7.23
CA SER A 518 -8.80 -15.42 -7.86
C SER A 518 -9.44 -14.26 -7.06
N ILE A 519 -8.95 -13.99 -5.85
CA ILE A 519 -9.52 -12.97 -4.96
C ILE A 519 -9.60 -11.59 -5.62
N GLY A 520 -10.79 -10.95 -5.52
CA GLY A 520 -11.03 -9.61 -6.03
C GLY A 520 -10.97 -9.49 -7.55
N LEU A 521 -11.04 -10.64 -8.26
CA LEU A 521 -11.11 -10.67 -9.71
C LEU A 521 -12.55 -10.67 -10.20
N HIS A 522 -12.78 -9.89 -11.23
CA HIS A 522 -13.93 -10.08 -12.09
C HIS A 522 -13.76 -11.38 -12.91
N GLN A 523 -14.85 -12.06 -13.25
CA GLN A 523 -14.81 -13.35 -13.96
C GLN A 523 -13.98 -13.29 -15.26
N ARG A 524 -14.06 -12.19 -16.01
CA ARG A 524 -13.24 -11.95 -17.20
C ARG A 524 -11.73 -11.99 -16.91
N ASP A 525 -11.31 -11.43 -15.77
CA ASP A 525 -9.90 -11.40 -15.39
C ASP A 525 -9.46 -12.75 -14.80
N ASN A 526 -10.39 -13.50 -14.20
CA ASN A 526 -10.17 -14.86 -13.72
C ASN A 526 -9.84 -15.83 -14.88
N GLU A 527 -10.53 -15.71 -16.02
CA GLU A 527 -10.19 -16.50 -17.23
C GLU A 527 -8.74 -16.30 -17.69
N LYS A 528 -8.23 -15.07 -17.63
CA LYS A 528 -6.82 -14.76 -17.94
C LYS A 528 -5.86 -15.40 -16.93
N LEU A 529 -6.19 -15.30 -15.65
CA LEU A 529 -5.41 -15.94 -14.58
C LEU A 529 -5.32 -17.45 -14.80
N LEU A 530 -6.44 -18.12 -15.11
CA LEU A 530 -6.47 -19.57 -15.37
C LEU A 530 -5.62 -19.96 -16.58
N ALA A 531 -5.66 -19.17 -17.66
CA ALA A 531 -4.78 -19.38 -18.81
C ALA A 531 -3.30 -19.31 -18.39
N THR A 532 -2.93 -18.32 -17.58
CA THR A 532 -1.57 -18.14 -17.06
C THR A 532 -1.12 -19.28 -16.16
N LEU A 533 -2.01 -19.79 -15.28
CA LEU A 533 -1.70 -20.93 -14.41
C LEU A 533 -1.49 -22.21 -15.23
N ARG A 534 -2.26 -22.41 -16.31
CA ARG A 534 -2.06 -23.54 -17.24
C ARG A 534 -0.72 -23.42 -17.98
N GLU A 535 -0.36 -22.25 -18.46
CA GLU A 535 0.97 -22.02 -19.07
C GLU A 535 2.10 -22.37 -18.09
N LEU A 536 1.98 -21.95 -16.83
CA LEU A 536 2.98 -22.26 -15.80
C LEU A 536 3.07 -23.77 -15.52
N ARG A 537 1.95 -24.50 -15.51
CA ARG A 537 1.90 -25.96 -15.43
C ARG A 537 2.58 -26.60 -16.64
N ASP A 538 2.24 -26.14 -17.84
CA ASP A 538 2.75 -26.72 -19.10
C ASP A 538 4.26 -26.54 -19.27
N LEU A 539 4.89 -25.65 -18.51
CA LEU A 539 6.35 -25.56 -18.36
C LEU A 539 6.95 -26.70 -17.52
N GLY A 540 6.15 -27.66 -17.04
CA GLY A 540 6.60 -28.78 -16.20
C GLY A 540 6.68 -28.44 -14.71
N ASN A 541 5.78 -27.58 -14.24
CA ASN A 541 5.65 -27.22 -12.83
C ASN A 541 4.42 -27.88 -12.21
N THR A 542 4.50 -28.15 -10.91
CA THR A 542 3.34 -28.57 -10.12
C THR A 542 2.75 -27.35 -9.43
N LEU A 543 1.44 -27.13 -9.58
CA LEU A 543 0.73 -26.04 -8.94
C LEU A 543 -0.27 -26.59 -7.93
N ILE A 544 -0.15 -26.16 -6.68
CA ILE A 544 -1.15 -26.38 -5.63
C ILE A 544 -1.84 -25.05 -5.37
N VAL A 545 -3.15 -24.99 -5.60
CA VAL A 545 -3.94 -23.77 -5.43
C VAL A 545 -5.01 -24.02 -4.38
N VAL A 546 -4.98 -23.27 -3.30
CA VAL A 546 -6.09 -23.24 -2.33
C VAL A 546 -7.15 -22.32 -2.91
N GLU A 547 -8.33 -22.84 -3.24
CA GLU A 547 -9.36 -22.07 -3.94
C GLU A 547 -10.80 -22.45 -3.59
N HIS A 548 -11.67 -21.48 -3.82
CA HIS A 548 -13.12 -21.59 -3.63
C HIS A 548 -13.93 -21.23 -4.88
N ASP A 549 -13.28 -20.70 -5.91
CA ASP A 549 -13.90 -20.31 -7.17
C ASP A 549 -14.23 -21.54 -8.00
N GLU A 550 -15.49 -21.61 -8.51
CA GLU A 550 -16.00 -22.74 -9.26
C GLU A 550 -15.27 -22.93 -10.59
N ASP A 551 -14.97 -21.85 -11.31
CA ASP A 551 -14.28 -21.91 -12.61
C ASP A 551 -12.86 -22.45 -12.44
N THR A 552 -12.18 -22.06 -11.37
CA THR A 552 -10.83 -22.56 -11.03
C THR A 552 -10.89 -24.05 -10.67
N MET A 553 -11.88 -24.47 -9.87
CA MET A 553 -12.08 -25.88 -9.54
C MET A 553 -12.36 -26.74 -10.77
N ARG A 554 -13.19 -26.26 -11.70
CA ARG A 554 -13.49 -26.97 -12.99
C ARG A 554 -12.31 -27.01 -13.94
N ALA A 555 -11.41 -26.03 -13.85
CA ALA A 555 -10.21 -25.93 -14.69
C ALA A 555 -9.03 -26.78 -14.18
N ALA A 556 -9.12 -27.31 -12.96
CA ALA A 556 -8.08 -28.12 -12.33
C ALA A 556 -7.94 -29.49 -12.98
N ASP A 557 -6.72 -30.04 -12.98
CA ASP A 557 -6.46 -31.43 -13.37
C ASP A 557 -6.83 -32.39 -12.23
N TYR A 558 -6.73 -31.93 -10.98
CA TYR A 558 -6.99 -32.71 -9.79
C TYR A 558 -7.54 -31.85 -8.64
N LEU A 559 -8.57 -32.33 -7.95
CA LEU A 559 -9.17 -31.67 -6.81
C LEU A 559 -8.95 -32.49 -5.55
N ILE A 560 -8.68 -31.79 -4.44
CA ILE A 560 -8.63 -32.37 -3.08
C ILE A 560 -9.60 -31.60 -2.21
N ASP A 561 -10.70 -32.23 -1.80
CA ASP A 561 -11.71 -31.63 -0.92
C ASP A 561 -11.42 -32.00 0.55
N ILE A 562 -11.15 -30.97 1.38
CA ILE A 562 -10.79 -31.10 2.78
C ILE A 562 -11.97 -30.67 3.65
N GLY A 563 -12.39 -31.55 4.54
CA GLY A 563 -13.57 -31.35 5.37
C GLY A 563 -13.75 -32.43 6.44
N PRO A 564 -15.00 -32.88 6.70
CA PRO A 564 -16.26 -32.40 6.15
C PRO A 564 -16.76 -31.09 6.75
N GLY A 565 -16.20 -30.63 7.88
CA GLY A 565 -16.56 -29.40 8.58
C GLY A 565 -15.38 -28.46 8.78
N ALA A 566 -15.51 -27.53 9.73
CA ALA A 566 -14.48 -26.57 10.09
C ALA A 566 -13.88 -26.89 11.47
N GLY A 567 -12.65 -26.48 11.75
CA GLY A 567 -11.97 -26.69 13.02
C GLY A 567 -11.84 -28.18 13.38
N VAL A 568 -12.30 -28.56 14.55
CA VAL A 568 -12.27 -29.97 15.04
C VAL A 568 -13.09 -30.93 14.20
N HIS A 569 -14.06 -30.42 13.44
CA HIS A 569 -14.92 -31.21 12.55
C HIS A 569 -14.34 -31.30 11.12
N GLY A 570 -13.21 -30.65 10.86
CA GLY A 570 -12.47 -30.71 9.61
C GLY A 570 -11.26 -31.63 9.65
N GLY A 571 -10.29 -31.40 8.79
CA GLY A 571 -8.98 -32.02 8.79
C GLY A 571 -8.93 -33.43 8.17
N GLU A 572 -9.95 -33.84 7.43
CA GLU A 572 -9.99 -35.12 6.69
C GLU A 572 -10.03 -34.86 5.19
N VAL A 573 -9.46 -35.74 4.39
CA VAL A 573 -9.68 -35.73 2.94
C VAL A 573 -11.04 -36.41 2.70
N VAL A 574 -12.02 -35.61 2.26
CA VAL A 574 -13.38 -36.07 1.99
C VAL A 574 -13.43 -36.81 0.67
N CYS A 575 -12.78 -36.25 -0.34
CA CYS A 575 -12.69 -36.76 -1.68
C CYS A 575 -11.45 -36.18 -2.40
N ALA A 576 -10.83 -36.97 -3.27
CA ALA A 576 -9.74 -36.54 -4.12
C ALA A 576 -9.89 -37.23 -5.48
N GLY A 577 -9.65 -36.50 -6.57
CA GLY A 577 -9.80 -36.98 -7.94
C GLY A 577 -9.96 -35.86 -8.95
N THR A 578 -10.43 -36.19 -10.14
CA THR A 578 -10.81 -35.19 -11.14
C THR A 578 -12.02 -34.36 -10.68
N PRO A 579 -12.26 -33.18 -11.23
CA PRO A 579 -13.44 -32.37 -10.90
C PRO A 579 -14.76 -33.13 -11.06
N GLU A 580 -14.86 -34.01 -12.07
CA GLU A 580 -16.05 -34.82 -12.29
C GLU A 580 -16.23 -35.94 -11.25
N GLU A 581 -15.13 -36.50 -10.75
CA GLU A 581 -15.17 -37.51 -9.68
C GLU A 581 -15.60 -36.87 -8.36
N VAL A 582 -15.04 -35.69 -8.03
CA VAL A 582 -15.43 -34.93 -6.84
C VAL A 582 -16.90 -34.47 -6.91
N ALA A 583 -17.38 -34.04 -8.08
CA ALA A 583 -18.78 -33.68 -8.30
C ALA A 583 -19.75 -34.85 -8.07
N ARG A 584 -19.32 -36.09 -8.23
CA ARG A 584 -20.13 -37.29 -7.95
C ARG A 584 -20.08 -37.74 -6.49
N CYS A 585 -19.15 -37.21 -5.71
CA CYS A 585 -18.97 -37.58 -4.30
C CYS A 585 -20.07 -36.99 -3.42
N GLU A 586 -20.98 -37.81 -2.93
CA GLU A 586 -22.11 -37.36 -2.10
C GLU A 586 -21.69 -36.79 -0.73
N ARG A 587 -20.54 -37.22 -0.21
CA ARG A 587 -19.99 -36.72 1.06
C ARG A 587 -19.40 -35.32 0.93
N SER A 588 -18.99 -34.93 -0.29
CA SER A 588 -18.37 -33.64 -0.57
C SER A 588 -19.42 -32.54 -0.71
N ILE A 589 -19.36 -31.55 0.16
CA ILE A 589 -20.19 -30.35 0.06
C ILE A 589 -19.83 -29.58 -1.22
N THR A 590 -18.55 -29.45 -1.52
CA THR A 590 -18.05 -28.87 -2.77
C THR A 590 -18.62 -29.60 -3.98
N GLY A 591 -18.57 -30.94 -3.97
CA GLY A 591 -19.14 -31.77 -5.04
C GLY A 591 -20.64 -31.58 -5.25
N GLN A 592 -21.41 -31.34 -4.15
CA GLN A 592 -22.85 -31.07 -4.24
C GLN A 592 -23.14 -29.72 -4.94
N TYR A 593 -22.28 -28.70 -4.78
CA TYR A 593 -22.39 -27.42 -5.51
C TYR A 593 -21.91 -27.57 -6.94
N LEU A 594 -20.75 -28.20 -7.20
CA LEU A 594 -20.23 -28.44 -8.55
C LEU A 594 -21.18 -29.25 -9.43
N SER A 595 -21.90 -30.21 -8.83
CA SER A 595 -22.90 -31.01 -9.55
C SER A 595 -24.28 -30.35 -9.72
N GLY A 596 -24.46 -29.14 -9.11
CA GLY A 596 -25.73 -28.43 -9.10
C GLY A 596 -26.83 -29.05 -8.21
N LYS A 597 -26.52 -30.10 -7.42
CA LYS A 597 -27.46 -30.66 -6.41
C LYS A 597 -27.83 -29.62 -5.34
N LYS A 598 -26.88 -28.75 -4.98
CA LYS A 598 -27.12 -27.56 -4.14
C LYS A 598 -26.85 -26.32 -4.98
N LYS A 599 -27.76 -25.35 -4.89
CA LYS A 599 -27.65 -24.05 -5.55
C LYS A 599 -28.13 -22.96 -4.60
N ILE A 600 -27.56 -21.77 -4.72
CA ILE A 600 -28.09 -20.56 -4.09
C ILE A 600 -29.24 -20.08 -4.97
N PRO A 601 -30.47 -20.02 -4.46
CA PRO A 601 -31.66 -19.70 -5.25
C PRO A 601 -31.67 -18.20 -5.64
N VAL A 602 -32.15 -17.91 -6.85
CA VAL A 602 -32.50 -16.56 -7.25
C VAL A 602 -33.82 -16.15 -6.57
N PRO A 603 -33.92 -14.95 -5.97
CA PRO A 603 -35.16 -14.49 -5.38
C PRO A 603 -36.32 -14.42 -6.39
N ALA A 604 -37.48 -14.93 -6.03
CA ALA A 604 -38.67 -14.89 -6.90
C ALA A 604 -39.16 -13.46 -7.15
N GLN A 605 -38.95 -12.57 -6.20
CA GLN A 605 -39.26 -11.14 -6.28
C GLN A 605 -38.16 -10.31 -5.69
N ARG A 606 -37.82 -9.22 -6.37
CA ARG A 606 -36.84 -8.23 -5.89
C ARG A 606 -37.53 -7.23 -4.97
N ARG A 607 -36.81 -6.73 -3.95
CA ARG A 607 -37.33 -5.67 -3.06
C ARG A 607 -37.39 -4.36 -3.85
N THR A 608 -38.45 -3.60 -3.65
CA THR A 608 -38.63 -2.28 -4.32
C THR A 608 -38.05 -1.12 -3.50
N GLY A 609 -37.58 -1.41 -2.28
CA GLY A 609 -37.07 -0.40 -1.36
C GLY A 609 -38.18 0.40 -0.67
N ASN A 610 -37.77 1.44 0.03
CA ASN A 610 -38.65 2.32 0.81
C ASN A 610 -39.09 3.59 0.07
N GLY A 611 -38.79 3.71 -1.23
CA GLY A 611 -39.12 4.86 -2.06
C GLY A 611 -38.14 6.03 -1.95
N HIS A 612 -37.12 5.94 -1.11
CA HIS A 612 -36.06 6.95 -0.98
C HIS A 612 -34.76 6.44 -1.60
N ALA A 613 -33.89 7.38 -1.98
CA ALA A 613 -32.59 7.05 -2.55
C ALA A 613 -31.52 8.05 -2.08
N LEU A 614 -30.28 7.58 -2.02
CA LEU A 614 -29.10 8.45 -2.01
C LEU A 614 -28.72 8.79 -3.45
N VAL A 615 -28.43 10.04 -3.71
CA VAL A 615 -27.98 10.51 -5.03
C VAL A 615 -26.60 11.14 -4.87
N ILE A 616 -25.59 10.48 -5.42
CA ILE A 616 -24.23 11.03 -5.53
C ILE A 616 -24.18 11.82 -6.83
N ARG A 617 -23.70 13.07 -6.77
CA ARG A 617 -23.57 13.95 -7.94
C ARG A 617 -22.12 14.24 -8.23
N GLY A 618 -21.74 14.13 -9.50
CA GLY A 618 -20.46 14.57 -10.01
C GLY A 618 -19.25 13.90 -9.34
N ALA A 619 -19.31 12.62 -8.99
CA ALA A 619 -18.19 11.91 -8.39
C ALA A 619 -16.99 11.89 -9.34
N SER A 620 -15.84 12.45 -8.93
CA SER A 620 -14.66 12.68 -9.76
C SER A 620 -13.34 12.32 -9.05
N GLU A 621 -13.40 11.45 -8.03
CA GLU A 621 -12.20 11.00 -7.33
C GLU A 621 -11.46 9.90 -8.13
N HIS A 622 -10.15 9.99 -8.18
CA HIS A 622 -9.27 9.10 -8.95
C HIS A 622 -9.69 9.02 -10.44
N ASN A 623 -10.08 7.84 -10.90
CA ASN A 623 -10.47 7.61 -12.29
C ASN A 623 -11.97 7.85 -12.60
N LEU A 624 -12.76 8.26 -11.61
CA LEU A 624 -14.20 8.53 -11.82
C LEU A 624 -14.41 9.73 -12.74
N LYS A 625 -15.27 9.58 -13.74
CA LYS A 625 -15.53 10.55 -14.82
C LYS A 625 -16.75 11.42 -14.55
N HIS A 626 -16.78 12.13 -13.40
CA HIS A 626 -17.87 13.03 -13.01
C HIS A 626 -19.24 12.33 -13.09
N VAL A 627 -19.35 11.19 -12.42
CA VAL A 627 -20.52 10.32 -12.52
C VAL A 627 -21.58 10.65 -11.49
N ASP A 628 -22.85 10.55 -11.92
CA ASP A 628 -24.02 10.59 -11.06
C ASP A 628 -24.52 9.18 -10.78
N VAL A 629 -24.80 8.88 -9.51
CA VAL A 629 -25.24 7.54 -9.08
C VAL A 629 -26.39 7.63 -8.12
N GLN A 630 -27.44 6.86 -8.39
CA GLN A 630 -28.59 6.71 -7.49
C GLN A 630 -28.54 5.34 -6.80
N ILE A 631 -28.57 5.35 -5.47
CA ILE A 631 -28.59 4.16 -4.62
C ILE A 631 -29.93 4.07 -3.91
N PRO A 632 -30.80 3.13 -4.25
CA PRO A 632 -32.09 2.96 -3.59
C PRO A 632 -31.90 2.50 -2.15
N LEU A 633 -32.73 3.03 -1.23
CA LEU A 633 -32.66 2.70 0.19
C LEU A 633 -33.61 1.54 0.57
N GLY A 634 -33.21 0.76 1.58
CA GLY A 634 -33.99 -0.40 2.07
C GLY A 634 -33.88 -1.64 1.18
N VAL A 635 -32.83 -1.72 0.35
CA VAL A 635 -32.56 -2.86 -0.54
C VAL A 635 -31.09 -3.29 -0.44
N MET A 636 -30.77 -4.43 -1.01
CA MET A 636 -29.41 -4.90 -1.22
C MET A 636 -28.93 -4.47 -2.61
N THR A 637 -27.96 -3.55 -2.66
CA THR A 637 -27.34 -3.06 -3.89
C THR A 637 -25.93 -3.62 -4.03
N CYS A 638 -25.62 -4.24 -5.18
CA CYS A 638 -24.27 -4.64 -5.53
C CYS A 638 -23.62 -3.62 -6.46
N VAL A 639 -22.40 -3.19 -6.09
CA VAL A 639 -21.51 -2.38 -6.96
C VAL A 639 -20.53 -3.33 -7.62
N THR A 640 -20.62 -3.47 -8.95
CA THR A 640 -19.91 -4.45 -9.76
C THR A 640 -19.02 -3.77 -10.79
N GLY A 641 -18.28 -4.55 -11.56
CA GLY A 641 -17.42 -4.09 -12.65
C GLY A 641 -16.02 -4.68 -12.59
N VAL A 642 -15.27 -4.54 -13.66
CA VAL A 642 -13.91 -5.08 -13.79
C VAL A 642 -12.95 -4.52 -12.73
N SER A 643 -11.82 -5.21 -12.52
CA SER A 643 -10.78 -4.73 -11.60
C SER A 643 -10.27 -3.35 -12.04
N GLY A 644 -10.14 -2.41 -11.09
CA GLY A 644 -9.70 -1.04 -11.37
C GLY A 644 -10.75 -0.12 -12.00
N SER A 645 -12.02 -0.53 -12.15
CA SER A 645 -13.08 0.31 -12.76
C SER A 645 -13.56 1.50 -11.91
N GLY A 646 -13.10 1.64 -10.66
CA GLY A 646 -13.44 2.78 -9.79
C GLY A 646 -14.45 2.46 -8.67
N LYS A 647 -14.82 1.20 -8.45
CA LYS A 647 -15.78 0.77 -7.40
C LYS A 647 -15.41 1.31 -6.01
N SER A 648 -14.20 1.04 -5.55
CA SER A 648 -13.73 1.49 -4.24
C SER A 648 -13.59 3.02 -4.16
N SER A 649 -13.27 3.70 -5.26
CA SER A 649 -13.26 5.17 -5.34
C SER A 649 -14.65 5.73 -5.12
N LEU A 650 -15.68 5.15 -5.75
CA LEU A 650 -17.07 5.58 -5.61
C LEU A 650 -17.60 5.30 -4.19
N VAL A 651 -17.40 4.06 -3.71
CA VAL A 651 -18.04 3.60 -2.46
C VAL A 651 -17.23 4.00 -1.22
N ASN A 652 -15.93 3.72 -1.18
CA ASN A 652 -15.11 3.96 0.00
C ASN A 652 -14.65 5.41 0.10
N GLU A 653 -14.16 6.01 -1.01
CA GLU A 653 -13.61 7.36 -0.97
C GLU A 653 -14.70 8.43 -1.00
N VAL A 654 -15.66 8.34 -1.93
CA VAL A 654 -16.70 9.36 -2.08
C VAL A 654 -17.86 9.12 -1.11
N LEU A 655 -18.55 7.99 -1.20
CA LEU A 655 -19.77 7.75 -0.42
C LEU A 655 -19.48 7.59 1.07
N TYR A 656 -18.65 6.60 1.44
CA TYR A 656 -18.43 6.25 2.85
C TYR A 656 -17.80 7.43 3.62
N LYS A 657 -16.73 8.02 3.11
CA LYS A 657 -16.05 9.11 3.82
C LYS A 657 -16.94 10.34 4.00
N THR A 658 -17.76 10.67 2.99
CA THR A 658 -18.71 11.79 3.07
C THR A 658 -19.79 11.52 4.12
N LEU A 659 -20.43 10.34 4.06
CA LEU A 659 -21.49 9.98 5.00
C LEU A 659 -20.96 9.77 6.43
N ALA A 660 -19.78 9.18 6.58
CA ALA A 660 -19.13 9.01 7.89
C ALA A 660 -18.83 10.36 8.55
N GLY A 661 -18.39 11.36 7.77
CA GLY A 661 -18.24 12.72 8.25
C GLY A 661 -19.56 13.35 8.71
N ARG A 662 -20.63 13.21 7.91
CA ARG A 662 -21.96 13.82 8.21
C ARG A 662 -22.74 13.10 9.30
N LEU A 663 -22.82 11.76 9.26
CA LEU A 663 -23.64 10.95 10.16
C LEU A 663 -22.90 10.49 11.42
N ASN A 664 -21.63 10.09 11.29
CA ASN A 664 -20.85 9.53 12.40
C ASN A 664 -19.84 10.52 12.98
N HIS A 665 -19.77 11.77 12.46
CA HIS A 665 -18.80 12.81 12.84
C HIS A 665 -17.33 12.34 12.76
N ALA A 666 -17.05 11.44 11.78
CA ALA A 666 -15.71 10.94 11.55
C ALA A 666 -14.83 12.01 10.90
N LYS A 667 -13.57 12.10 11.33
CA LYS A 667 -12.57 13.01 10.76
C LYS A 667 -11.92 12.37 9.54
N LEU A 668 -12.66 12.30 8.44
CA LEU A 668 -12.19 11.72 7.18
C LEU A 668 -12.31 12.75 6.07
N ARG A 669 -11.31 12.82 5.21
CA ARG A 669 -11.40 13.67 4.01
C ARG A 669 -12.21 12.94 2.95
N PRO A 670 -13.36 13.48 2.53
CA PRO A 670 -14.16 12.88 1.48
C PRO A 670 -13.49 13.01 0.11
N GLY A 671 -13.74 12.05 -0.76
CA GLY A 671 -13.38 12.12 -2.17
C GLY A 671 -14.16 13.22 -2.90
N LYS A 672 -13.67 13.61 -4.06
CA LYS A 672 -14.24 14.72 -4.85
C LYS A 672 -15.60 14.34 -5.43
N CYS A 673 -16.62 15.13 -5.09
CA CYS A 673 -17.96 15.08 -5.69
C CYS A 673 -18.64 16.43 -5.51
N ASP A 674 -19.69 16.71 -6.31
CA ASP A 674 -20.47 17.95 -6.19
C ASP A 674 -21.39 17.93 -4.97
N GLY A 675 -21.85 16.75 -4.56
CA GLY A 675 -22.67 16.58 -3.37
C GLY A 675 -23.31 15.20 -3.28
N ILE A 676 -23.92 14.93 -2.11
CA ILE A 676 -24.74 13.74 -1.88
C ILE A 676 -26.06 14.17 -1.26
N ASP A 677 -27.15 13.86 -1.94
CA ASP A 677 -28.52 14.12 -1.51
C ASP A 677 -29.12 12.86 -0.86
N GLY A 678 -30.20 13.02 -0.04
CA GLY A 678 -30.91 11.90 0.60
C GLY A 678 -30.30 11.41 1.90
N VAL A 679 -29.28 12.10 2.42
CA VAL A 679 -28.59 11.74 3.68
C VAL A 679 -29.53 11.78 4.89
N GLU A 680 -30.55 12.63 4.86
CA GLU A 680 -31.55 12.80 5.91
C GLU A 680 -32.42 11.56 6.18
N TYR A 681 -32.46 10.61 5.24
CA TYR A 681 -33.17 9.34 5.40
C TYR A 681 -32.36 8.31 6.20
N LEU A 682 -31.08 8.57 6.48
CA LEU A 682 -30.17 7.69 7.18
C LEU A 682 -29.81 8.26 8.56
N ASP A 683 -29.55 7.38 9.50
CA ASP A 683 -29.06 7.74 10.85
C ASP A 683 -27.60 7.37 11.05
N LYS A 684 -27.08 6.40 10.30
CA LYS A 684 -25.73 5.87 10.50
C LYS A 684 -25.20 5.19 9.24
N ILE A 685 -23.88 5.25 9.05
CA ILE A 685 -23.14 4.43 8.08
C ILE A 685 -22.14 3.53 8.79
N ILE A 686 -22.05 2.28 8.36
CA ILE A 686 -21.14 1.28 8.90
C ILE A 686 -20.37 0.66 7.76
N ASN A 687 -19.04 0.75 7.82
CA ASN A 687 -18.14 0.09 6.88
C ASN A 687 -17.62 -1.22 7.47
N ILE A 688 -17.76 -2.30 6.71
CA ILE A 688 -17.33 -3.66 7.06
C ILE A 688 -16.30 -4.09 6.00
N ASP A 689 -15.05 -3.72 6.23
CA ASP A 689 -13.91 -4.03 5.39
C ASP A 689 -13.06 -5.19 5.94
N GLN A 690 -12.08 -5.64 5.17
CA GLN A 690 -11.17 -6.73 5.53
C GLN A 690 -10.04 -6.31 6.48
N SER A 691 -10.01 -5.06 6.95
CA SER A 691 -8.97 -4.59 7.87
C SER A 691 -9.04 -5.37 9.20
N PRO A 692 -7.89 -5.63 9.84
CA PRO A 692 -7.85 -6.34 11.12
C PRO A 692 -8.72 -5.67 12.19
N ILE A 693 -9.34 -6.46 13.06
CA ILE A 693 -10.15 -5.97 14.21
C ILE A 693 -9.30 -5.26 15.29
N GLY A 694 -8.01 -5.19 15.11
CA GLY A 694 -7.06 -4.45 15.95
C GLY A 694 -5.63 -4.68 15.49
N ARG A 695 -4.74 -3.76 15.86
CA ARG A 695 -3.34 -3.75 15.43
C ARG A 695 -2.38 -4.51 16.38
N THR A 696 -2.86 -4.97 17.51
CA THR A 696 -2.05 -5.59 18.55
C THR A 696 -2.54 -7.00 18.87
N PRO A 697 -1.69 -7.89 19.40
CA PRO A 697 -2.09 -9.23 19.85
C PRO A 697 -3.15 -9.22 20.96
N ARG A 698 -3.40 -8.09 21.61
CA ARG A 698 -4.44 -7.93 22.65
C ARG A 698 -5.86 -7.89 22.09
N SER A 699 -6.00 -7.43 20.85
CA SER A 699 -7.28 -7.45 20.16
C SER A 699 -7.61 -8.88 19.76
N ASN A 700 -8.82 -9.32 20.07
CA ASN A 700 -9.33 -10.65 19.77
C ASN A 700 -10.85 -10.62 19.58
N PRO A 701 -11.46 -11.70 19.08
CA PRO A 701 -12.91 -11.76 18.87
C PRO A 701 -13.74 -11.39 20.11
N ALA A 702 -13.36 -11.89 21.28
CA ALA A 702 -14.08 -11.62 22.51
C ALA A 702 -14.05 -10.14 22.93
N THR A 703 -12.89 -9.44 22.75
CA THR A 703 -12.77 -8.03 23.09
C THR A 703 -13.49 -7.14 22.09
N TYR A 704 -13.40 -7.47 20.80
CA TYR A 704 -14.00 -6.66 19.75
C TYR A 704 -15.52 -6.66 19.78
N THR A 705 -16.12 -7.84 20.02
CA THR A 705 -17.59 -7.99 20.14
C THR A 705 -18.13 -7.46 21.48
N GLY A 706 -17.28 -7.06 22.41
CA GLY A 706 -17.67 -6.68 23.77
C GLY A 706 -18.10 -7.87 24.64
N LEU A 707 -17.99 -9.10 24.17
CA LEU A 707 -18.28 -10.34 24.89
C LEU A 707 -17.39 -10.47 26.13
N PHE A 708 -16.14 -10.04 26.02
CA PHE A 708 -15.17 -10.18 27.10
C PHE A 708 -15.53 -9.37 28.35
N ASP A 709 -16.25 -8.26 28.22
CA ASP A 709 -16.70 -7.46 29.36
C ASP A 709 -17.74 -8.23 30.19
N ASP A 710 -18.67 -8.91 29.52
CA ASP A 710 -19.65 -9.75 30.16
C ASP A 710 -18.98 -10.99 30.84
N ILE A 711 -17.99 -11.60 30.19
CA ILE A 711 -17.22 -12.71 30.78
C ILE A 711 -16.46 -12.25 32.03
N ARG A 712 -15.78 -11.09 31.99
CA ARG A 712 -15.06 -10.53 33.13
C ARG A 712 -16.00 -10.23 34.31
N ALA A 713 -17.17 -9.67 34.02
CA ALA A 713 -18.18 -9.42 35.03
C ALA A 713 -18.68 -10.73 35.68
N LEU A 714 -18.87 -11.78 34.88
CA LEU A 714 -19.25 -13.11 35.36
C LEU A 714 -18.17 -13.70 36.29
N PHE A 715 -16.89 -13.66 35.90
CA PHE A 715 -15.78 -14.13 36.74
C PHE A 715 -15.70 -13.36 38.05
N ALA A 716 -15.87 -12.03 38.02
CA ALA A 716 -15.89 -11.19 39.24
C ALA A 716 -17.08 -11.55 40.18
N SER A 717 -18.15 -12.12 39.64
CA SER A 717 -19.32 -12.54 40.42
C SER A 717 -19.14 -13.90 41.13
N THR A 718 -18.09 -14.66 40.80
CA THR A 718 -17.80 -15.96 41.40
C THR A 718 -17.48 -15.84 42.88
N GLN A 719 -17.70 -16.91 43.64
CA GLN A 719 -17.45 -16.93 45.08
C GLN A 719 -15.97 -16.71 45.38
N ASP A 720 -15.09 -17.35 44.63
CA ASP A 720 -13.63 -17.23 44.78
C ASP A 720 -13.13 -15.79 44.54
N ALA A 721 -13.65 -15.13 43.49
CA ALA A 721 -13.32 -13.74 43.20
C ALA A 721 -13.80 -12.77 44.30
N LYS A 722 -15.00 -12.98 44.81
CA LYS A 722 -15.57 -12.17 45.90
C LYS A 722 -14.79 -12.34 47.21
N LEU A 723 -14.41 -13.57 47.56
CA LEU A 723 -13.61 -13.84 48.76
C LEU A 723 -12.22 -13.16 48.69
N ARG A 724 -11.66 -13.01 47.49
CA ARG A 724 -10.38 -12.37 47.24
C ARG A 724 -10.50 -10.87 46.98
N GLY A 725 -11.70 -10.31 46.92
CA GLY A 725 -11.95 -8.90 46.59
C GLY A 725 -11.61 -8.53 45.14
N TYR A 726 -11.71 -9.49 44.21
CA TYR A 726 -11.37 -9.31 42.81
C TYR A 726 -12.55 -8.74 42.02
N GLY A 727 -12.41 -7.51 41.54
CA GLY A 727 -13.36 -6.89 40.61
C GLY A 727 -13.10 -7.30 39.15
N ALA A 728 -13.98 -6.89 38.24
CA ALA A 728 -13.87 -7.17 36.78
C ALA A 728 -12.53 -6.70 36.15
N GLY A 729 -11.90 -5.65 36.70
CA GLY A 729 -10.59 -5.18 36.26
C GLY A 729 -9.45 -6.21 36.45
N ARG A 730 -9.56 -7.09 37.48
CA ARG A 730 -8.59 -8.14 37.73
C ARG A 730 -8.50 -9.17 36.59
N PHE A 731 -9.62 -9.41 35.94
CA PHE A 731 -9.75 -10.31 34.81
C PHE A 731 -9.48 -9.67 33.44
N SER A 732 -8.92 -8.43 33.43
CA SER A 732 -8.49 -7.78 32.21
C SER A 732 -6.98 -7.95 32.01
N PHE A 733 -6.57 -8.45 30.85
CA PHE A 733 -5.16 -8.53 30.47
C PHE A 733 -4.59 -7.16 30.04
N ASN A 734 -5.42 -6.11 29.95
CA ASN A 734 -4.96 -4.74 29.62
C ASN A 734 -4.61 -3.92 30.87
N ILE A 735 -5.14 -4.30 32.05
CA ILE A 735 -5.01 -3.54 33.31
C ILE A 735 -3.98 -4.23 34.21
N ARG A 736 -3.16 -3.43 34.89
CA ARG A 736 -2.22 -3.94 35.90
C ARG A 736 -2.96 -4.61 37.05
N GLY A 737 -2.34 -5.62 37.63
CA GLY A 737 -2.83 -6.37 38.79
C GLY A 737 -3.28 -7.78 38.50
N GLY A 738 -3.94 -8.05 37.33
CA GLY A 738 -4.34 -9.41 36.94
C GLY A 738 -3.56 -9.99 35.78
N ARG A 739 -2.91 -9.16 34.98
CA ARG A 739 -2.14 -9.57 33.81
C ARG A 739 -0.74 -10.08 34.18
N CYS A 740 -0.15 -10.84 33.28
CA CYS A 740 1.27 -11.15 33.33
C CYS A 740 2.08 -9.86 33.04
N GLU A 741 2.91 -9.42 33.99
CA GLU A 741 3.69 -8.19 33.81
C GLU A 741 4.90 -8.38 32.88
N ALA A 742 5.41 -9.61 32.70
CA ALA A 742 6.53 -9.90 31.80
C ALA A 742 6.18 -9.62 30.33
N CYS A 743 4.98 -10.00 29.89
CA CYS A 743 4.49 -9.70 28.55
C CYS A 743 3.44 -8.58 28.53
N SER A 744 3.19 -7.90 29.65
CA SER A 744 2.17 -6.89 29.80
C SER A 744 0.76 -7.31 29.35
N GLY A 745 0.46 -8.62 29.38
CA GLY A 745 -0.81 -9.19 28.98
C GLY A 745 -0.92 -9.59 27.50
N ASP A 746 0.14 -9.45 26.71
CA ASP A 746 0.14 -9.86 25.28
C ASP A 746 0.15 -11.38 25.12
N GLY A 747 0.70 -12.12 26.08
CA GLY A 747 0.91 -13.57 25.99
C GLY A 747 2.13 -13.94 25.13
N LEU A 748 2.59 -13.02 24.32
CA LEU A 748 3.71 -13.13 23.40
C LEU A 748 4.76 -12.07 23.72
N LEU A 749 6.01 -12.33 23.42
CA LEU A 749 7.10 -11.37 23.41
C LEU A 749 7.47 -11.06 21.97
N LYS A 750 7.45 -9.77 21.60
CA LYS A 750 7.90 -9.30 20.31
C LYS A 750 9.42 -9.15 20.35
N ILE A 751 10.11 -9.85 19.48
CA ILE A 751 11.55 -9.70 19.26
C ILE A 751 11.73 -8.91 17.97
N GLU A 752 12.19 -7.68 18.08
CA GLU A 752 12.44 -6.82 16.92
C GLU A 752 13.71 -7.24 16.20
N MET A 753 13.58 -7.56 14.93
CA MET A 753 14.65 -7.97 14.05
C MET A 753 14.93 -6.85 13.06
N ASN A 754 16.03 -6.11 13.22
CA ASN A 754 16.34 -4.88 12.45
C ASN A 754 16.27 -5.04 10.92
N PHE A 755 16.50 -6.22 10.37
CA PHE A 755 16.53 -6.49 8.93
C PHE A 755 15.59 -7.61 8.49
N LEU A 756 14.91 -8.27 9.42
CA LEU A 756 13.98 -9.38 9.20
C LEU A 756 12.62 -9.02 9.81
N PRO A 757 11.54 -9.71 9.43
CA PRO A 757 10.26 -9.56 10.10
C PRO A 757 10.37 -9.84 11.59
N ASP A 758 9.63 -9.07 12.40
CA ASP A 758 9.58 -9.27 13.86
C ASP A 758 9.09 -10.68 14.21
N VAL A 759 9.74 -11.31 15.16
CA VAL A 759 9.38 -12.64 15.64
C VAL A 759 8.59 -12.55 16.93
N TYR A 760 7.47 -13.28 17.00
CA TYR A 760 6.63 -13.37 18.18
C TYR A 760 6.80 -14.73 18.83
N VAL A 761 7.29 -14.75 20.07
CA VAL A 761 7.49 -15.99 20.83
C VAL A 761 6.56 -16.01 22.04
N PRO A 762 6.03 -17.19 22.46
CA PRO A 762 5.25 -17.30 23.68
C PRO A 762 6.02 -16.77 24.90
N CYS A 763 5.34 -16.01 25.75
CA CYS A 763 5.95 -15.52 26.98
C CYS A 763 6.33 -16.70 27.90
N GLU A 764 7.57 -16.81 28.30
CA GLU A 764 8.09 -17.90 29.15
C GLU A 764 7.43 -17.95 30.53
N VAL A 765 7.04 -16.78 31.07
CA VAL A 765 6.44 -16.67 32.41
C VAL A 765 4.99 -17.15 32.42
N CYS A 766 4.16 -16.67 31.51
CA CYS A 766 2.74 -17.04 31.47
C CYS A 766 2.42 -18.14 30.45
N LYS A 767 3.40 -18.56 29.64
CA LYS A 767 3.23 -19.59 28.60
C LYS A 767 2.03 -19.32 27.69
N GLY A 768 1.88 -18.07 27.25
CA GLY A 768 0.78 -17.65 26.40
C GLY A 768 -0.54 -17.32 27.13
N LYS A 769 -0.68 -17.62 28.42
CA LYS A 769 -1.95 -17.47 29.18
C LYS A 769 -2.36 -16.03 29.49
N ARG A 770 -1.49 -15.02 29.29
CA ARG A 770 -1.74 -13.58 29.47
C ARG A 770 -1.91 -13.09 30.90
N TYR A 771 -2.19 -13.94 31.86
CA TYR A 771 -2.51 -13.61 33.25
C TYR A 771 -1.44 -14.07 34.23
N ASN A 772 -1.45 -13.48 35.41
CA ASN A 772 -0.66 -13.96 36.52
C ASN A 772 -1.30 -15.19 37.18
N ARG A 773 -0.51 -15.93 37.97
CA ARG A 773 -0.93 -17.21 38.58
C ARG A 773 -2.18 -17.05 39.47
N GLU A 774 -2.24 -15.99 40.26
CA GLU A 774 -3.36 -15.74 41.21
C GLU A 774 -4.70 -15.52 40.51
N THR A 775 -4.71 -14.81 39.37
CA THR A 775 -5.93 -14.63 38.57
C THR A 775 -6.40 -15.92 37.95
N LEU A 776 -5.46 -16.83 37.56
CA LEU A 776 -5.78 -18.12 36.99
C LEU A 776 -6.33 -19.15 38.02
N GLU A 777 -6.21 -18.88 39.32
CA GLU A 777 -6.80 -19.70 40.36
C GLU A 777 -8.31 -19.53 40.52
N VAL A 778 -8.90 -18.47 39.93
CA VAL A 778 -10.37 -18.26 39.94
C VAL A 778 -11.00 -19.04 38.82
N HIS A 779 -12.00 -19.85 39.16
CA HIS A 779 -12.68 -20.74 38.21
C HIS A 779 -14.19 -20.44 38.12
N TYR A 780 -14.72 -20.57 36.91
CA TYR A 780 -16.16 -20.65 36.65
C TYR A 780 -16.46 -21.97 35.97
N LYS A 781 -17.37 -22.80 36.53
CA LYS A 781 -17.64 -24.18 36.06
C LYS A 781 -16.35 -25.00 35.77
N GLY A 782 -15.32 -24.87 36.63
CA GLY A 782 -14.05 -25.62 36.51
C GLY A 782 -13.05 -25.09 35.47
N LYS A 783 -13.31 -23.95 34.79
CA LYS A 783 -12.43 -23.31 33.84
C LYS A 783 -11.99 -21.95 34.34
N ASN A 784 -10.70 -21.61 34.18
CA ASN A 784 -10.17 -20.29 34.44
C ASN A 784 -10.34 -19.37 33.22
N ILE A 785 -10.05 -18.05 33.37
CA ILE A 785 -10.28 -17.06 32.33
C ILE A 785 -9.44 -17.31 31.07
N ALA A 786 -8.21 -17.82 31.19
CA ALA A 786 -7.36 -18.12 30.05
C ALA A 786 -7.88 -19.36 29.28
N GLU A 787 -8.36 -20.39 29.99
CA GLU A 787 -8.98 -21.55 29.36
C GLU A 787 -10.28 -21.20 28.64
N VAL A 788 -11.03 -20.21 29.15
CA VAL A 788 -12.22 -19.68 28.46
C VAL A 788 -11.82 -18.94 27.18
N LEU A 789 -10.76 -18.13 27.20
CA LEU A 789 -10.27 -17.47 26.00
C LEU A 789 -9.72 -18.45 24.96
N ASP A 790 -9.27 -19.63 25.38
CA ASP A 790 -8.78 -20.69 24.48
C ASP A 790 -9.91 -21.57 23.88
N MET A 791 -11.13 -21.44 24.39
CA MET A 791 -12.31 -22.12 23.82
C MET A 791 -12.62 -21.56 22.42
N THR A 792 -13.07 -22.45 21.55
CA THR A 792 -13.74 -22.07 20.31
C THR A 792 -15.10 -21.42 20.61
N VAL A 793 -15.64 -20.66 19.66
CA VAL A 793 -16.98 -20.05 19.78
C VAL A 793 -18.03 -21.12 20.02
N GLU A 794 -17.93 -22.30 19.36
CA GLU A 794 -18.84 -23.43 19.52
C GLU A 794 -18.80 -24.00 20.94
N GLU A 795 -17.60 -24.29 21.46
CA GLU A 795 -17.41 -24.77 22.84
C GLU A 795 -17.92 -23.76 23.87
N ALA A 796 -17.61 -22.47 23.64
CA ALA A 796 -18.04 -21.40 24.52
C ALA A 796 -19.55 -21.24 24.53
N LEU A 797 -20.22 -21.40 23.39
CA LEU A 797 -21.68 -21.36 23.29
C LEU A 797 -22.35 -22.45 24.16
N ALA A 798 -21.83 -23.67 24.11
CA ALA A 798 -22.29 -24.76 24.96
C ALA A 798 -21.98 -24.50 26.44
N PHE A 799 -20.79 -23.96 26.76
CA PHE A 799 -20.36 -23.66 28.13
C PHE A 799 -21.22 -22.55 28.79
N PHE A 800 -21.53 -21.48 28.04
CA PHE A 800 -22.30 -20.33 28.52
C PHE A 800 -23.81 -20.39 28.20
N GLN A 801 -24.38 -21.50 27.84
CA GLN A 801 -25.78 -21.64 27.46
C GLN A 801 -26.78 -21.00 28.45
N ASN A 802 -26.45 -20.97 29.75
CA ASN A 802 -27.29 -20.42 30.83
C ASN A 802 -26.99 -18.93 31.12
N GLN A 803 -26.18 -18.25 30.28
CA GLN A 803 -25.84 -16.82 30.39
C GLN A 803 -26.36 -16.07 29.16
N PRO A 804 -27.60 -15.54 29.19
CA PRO A 804 -28.27 -15.03 27.98
C PRO A 804 -27.45 -14.00 27.21
N LYS A 805 -26.86 -12.99 27.89
CA LYS A 805 -26.06 -11.95 27.22
C LYS A 805 -24.83 -12.49 26.49
N ILE A 806 -24.15 -13.44 27.12
CA ILE A 806 -22.95 -14.09 26.55
C ILE A 806 -23.39 -15.02 25.40
N ARG A 807 -24.39 -15.85 25.63
CA ARG A 807 -24.94 -16.79 24.66
C ARG A 807 -25.40 -16.09 23.37
N ASP A 808 -26.15 -14.99 23.47
CA ASP A 808 -26.73 -14.33 22.31
C ASP A 808 -25.62 -13.73 21.42
N ARG A 809 -24.53 -13.19 21.99
CA ARG A 809 -23.37 -12.74 21.23
C ARG A 809 -22.57 -13.88 20.62
N LEU A 810 -22.41 -15.00 21.33
CA LEU A 810 -21.79 -16.19 20.79
C LEU A 810 -22.62 -16.80 19.64
N GLN A 811 -23.96 -16.74 19.75
CA GLN A 811 -24.83 -17.19 18.67
C GLN A 811 -24.65 -16.38 17.40
N THR A 812 -24.50 -15.05 17.49
CA THR A 812 -24.20 -14.23 16.29
C THR A 812 -22.87 -14.58 15.64
N LEU A 813 -21.85 -14.95 16.42
CA LEU A 813 -20.58 -15.45 15.88
C LEU A 813 -20.74 -16.83 15.22
N MET A 814 -21.59 -17.70 15.76
CA MET A 814 -21.94 -18.97 15.13
C MET A 814 -22.68 -18.77 13.81
N ASP A 815 -23.67 -17.87 13.80
CA ASP A 815 -24.50 -17.58 12.63
C ASP A 815 -23.64 -17.11 11.42
N VAL A 816 -22.59 -16.33 11.67
CA VAL A 816 -21.65 -15.89 10.62
C VAL A 816 -20.59 -16.96 10.26
N GLY A 817 -20.71 -18.18 10.78
CA GLY A 817 -19.82 -19.31 10.44
C GLY A 817 -18.44 -19.29 11.11
N LEU A 818 -18.28 -18.63 12.28
CA LEU A 818 -17.03 -18.53 13.02
C LEU A 818 -16.95 -19.47 14.23
N GLY A 819 -17.70 -20.58 14.22
CA GLY A 819 -17.74 -21.55 15.33
C GLY A 819 -16.37 -22.13 15.72
N TYR A 820 -15.48 -22.26 14.76
CA TYR A 820 -14.12 -22.81 14.93
C TYR A 820 -13.10 -21.82 15.49
N VAL A 821 -13.39 -20.51 15.47
CA VAL A 821 -12.45 -19.47 15.92
C VAL A 821 -12.39 -19.45 17.45
N LYS A 822 -11.17 -19.33 18.02
CA LYS A 822 -11.01 -19.19 19.47
C LYS A 822 -11.35 -17.78 19.93
N LEU A 823 -11.99 -17.65 21.10
CA LEU A 823 -12.38 -16.35 21.68
C LEU A 823 -11.20 -15.41 21.88
N GLY A 824 -10.06 -15.92 22.32
CA GLY A 824 -8.83 -15.17 22.58
C GLY A 824 -7.85 -15.13 21.42
N GLN A 825 -8.21 -15.60 20.21
CA GLN A 825 -7.33 -15.62 19.05
C GLN A 825 -6.85 -14.21 18.72
N PRO A 826 -5.54 -13.96 18.63
CA PRO A 826 -5.01 -12.63 18.31
C PRO A 826 -5.52 -12.13 16.95
N SER A 827 -5.84 -10.84 16.85
CA SER A 827 -6.31 -10.23 15.60
C SER A 827 -5.31 -10.35 14.44
N THR A 828 -4.03 -10.47 14.76
CA THR A 828 -2.92 -10.62 13.79
C THR A 828 -2.88 -12.00 13.14
N THR A 829 -3.57 -13.01 13.70
CA THR A 829 -3.64 -14.37 13.17
C THR A 829 -4.93 -14.66 12.42
N LEU A 830 -5.89 -13.72 12.46
CA LEU A 830 -7.15 -13.84 11.74
C LEU A 830 -6.94 -13.52 10.26
N SER A 831 -7.64 -14.23 9.39
CA SER A 831 -7.75 -13.85 7.97
C SER A 831 -8.60 -12.59 7.79
N GLY A 832 -8.46 -11.90 6.65
CA GLY A 832 -9.28 -10.72 6.34
C GLY A 832 -10.79 -11.03 6.37
N GLY A 833 -11.20 -12.17 5.83
CA GLY A 833 -12.59 -12.61 5.84
C GLY A 833 -13.11 -12.96 7.24
N GLU A 834 -12.28 -13.54 8.12
CA GLU A 834 -12.65 -13.78 9.53
C GLU A 834 -12.84 -12.46 10.28
N ALA A 835 -11.93 -11.50 10.11
CA ALA A 835 -12.01 -10.17 10.70
C ALA A 835 -13.30 -9.45 10.27
N GLN A 836 -13.64 -9.52 8.99
CA GLN A 836 -14.86 -8.94 8.43
C GLN A 836 -16.12 -9.58 9.01
N ARG A 837 -16.17 -10.90 9.13
CA ARG A 837 -17.30 -11.62 9.74
C ARG A 837 -17.45 -11.31 11.22
N ILE A 838 -16.35 -11.10 11.98
CA ILE A 838 -16.43 -10.64 13.38
C ILE A 838 -17.04 -9.25 13.46
N LYS A 839 -16.66 -8.31 12.55
CA LYS A 839 -17.28 -6.98 12.46
C LYS A 839 -18.78 -7.09 12.18
N LEU A 840 -19.15 -7.93 11.22
CA LEU A 840 -20.57 -8.18 10.87
C LEU A 840 -21.35 -8.75 12.06
N ALA A 841 -20.83 -9.76 12.75
CA ALA A 841 -21.45 -10.34 13.95
C ALA A 841 -21.64 -9.29 15.05
N THR A 842 -20.69 -8.39 15.22
CA THR A 842 -20.78 -7.30 16.20
C THR A 842 -21.93 -6.36 15.87
N GLU A 843 -22.12 -5.99 14.61
CA GLU A 843 -23.23 -5.13 14.20
C GLU A 843 -24.59 -5.83 14.29
N LEU A 844 -24.66 -7.11 13.95
CA LEU A 844 -25.87 -7.93 14.13
C LEU A 844 -26.32 -8.03 15.59
N SER A 845 -25.40 -7.97 16.53
CA SER A 845 -25.72 -8.04 17.96
C SER A 845 -26.30 -6.73 18.54
N LYS A 846 -26.23 -5.62 17.77
CA LYS A 846 -26.74 -4.30 18.19
C LYS A 846 -28.21 -4.13 17.83
N ARG A 847 -28.88 -3.21 18.55
CA ARG A 847 -30.25 -2.82 18.24
C ARG A 847 -30.31 -2.13 16.88
N ASN A 848 -31.18 -2.62 16.02
CA ASN A 848 -31.35 -2.10 14.67
C ASN A 848 -32.38 -0.96 14.66
N THR A 849 -32.10 0.10 13.88
CA THR A 849 -33.02 1.24 13.69
C THR A 849 -33.79 1.18 12.37
N GLY A 850 -33.37 0.32 11.42
CA GLY A 850 -33.96 0.23 10.09
C GLY A 850 -33.59 1.38 9.16
N ARG A 851 -32.64 2.25 9.56
CA ARG A 851 -32.20 3.42 8.79
C ARG A 851 -30.67 3.48 8.64
N THR A 852 -30.01 2.35 8.85
CA THR A 852 -28.55 2.25 8.74
C THR A 852 -28.17 1.79 7.34
N ILE A 853 -27.11 2.38 6.77
CA ILE A 853 -26.47 1.87 5.57
C ILE A 853 -25.22 1.07 5.94
N TYR A 854 -25.17 -0.17 5.52
CA TYR A 854 -24.02 -1.06 5.66
C TYR A 854 -23.27 -1.09 4.35
N VAL A 855 -21.99 -0.79 4.38
CA VAL A 855 -21.07 -0.89 3.25
C VAL A 855 -20.15 -2.08 3.48
N LEU A 856 -20.14 -3.05 2.55
CA LEU A 856 -19.30 -4.24 2.61
C LEU A 856 -18.38 -4.27 1.38
N ASP A 857 -17.10 -4.50 1.60
CA ASP A 857 -16.10 -4.58 0.55
C ASP A 857 -15.63 -6.04 0.39
N GLU A 858 -16.03 -6.67 -0.72
CA GLU A 858 -15.73 -8.05 -1.10
C GLU A 858 -15.94 -9.06 0.05
N PRO A 859 -17.15 -9.15 0.63
CA PRO A 859 -17.38 -9.96 1.82
C PRO A 859 -17.32 -11.48 1.59
N THR A 860 -17.25 -11.93 0.34
CA THR A 860 -17.12 -13.36 -0.01
C THR A 860 -15.69 -13.85 -0.10
N THR A 861 -14.72 -12.97 0.13
CA THR A 861 -13.28 -13.31 0.10
C THR A 861 -12.96 -14.46 1.05
N GLY A 862 -12.31 -15.52 0.53
CA GLY A 862 -11.95 -16.72 1.31
C GLY A 862 -13.10 -17.57 1.77
N LEU A 863 -14.29 -17.42 1.19
CA LEU A 863 -15.48 -18.19 1.54
C LEU A 863 -15.80 -19.28 0.53
N HIS A 864 -16.00 -20.48 1.04
CA HIS A 864 -16.63 -21.54 0.26
C HIS A 864 -18.10 -21.20 -0.07
N VAL A 865 -18.62 -21.69 -1.19
CA VAL A 865 -20.01 -21.40 -1.65
C VAL A 865 -21.07 -21.65 -0.56
N ALA A 866 -20.90 -22.66 0.29
CA ALA A 866 -21.79 -22.91 1.42
C ALA A 866 -21.74 -21.80 2.48
N ASP A 867 -20.57 -21.18 2.70
CA ASP A 867 -20.44 -20.06 3.63
C ASP A 867 -20.96 -18.76 2.98
N VAL A 868 -20.84 -18.61 1.64
CA VAL A 868 -21.48 -17.53 0.87
C VAL A 868 -23.00 -17.59 1.02
N ALA A 869 -23.60 -18.77 0.95
CA ALA A 869 -25.05 -18.93 1.17
C ALA A 869 -25.49 -18.40 2.55
N ARG A 870 -24.74 -18.74 3.61
CA ARG A 870 -25.00 -18.22 4.96
C ARG A 870 -24.83 -16.70 5.04
N LEU A 871 -23.80 -16.17 4.39
CA LEU A 871 -23.60 -14.72 4.33
C LEU A 871 -24.78 -14.00 3.65
N ILE A 872 -25.27 -14.53 2.55
CA ILE A 872 -26.44 -14.00 1.83
C ILE A 872 -27.67 -13.97 2.75
N ASP A 873 -27.93 -15.04 3.51
CA ASP A 873 -29.03 -15.08 4.50
C ASP A 873 -28.90 -13.96 5.53
N ILE A 874 -27.69 -13.66 5.99
CA ILE A 874 -27.42 -12.58 6.93
C ILE A 874 -27.68 -11.21 6.30
N LEU A 875 -27.17 -10.98 5.07
CA LEU A 875 -27.38 -9.72 4.35
C LEU A 875 -28.89 -9.50 4.09
N ASN A 876 -29.63 -10.56 3.74
CA ASN A 876 -31.06 -10.49 3.59
C ASN A 876 -31.77 -10.13 4.91
N ARG A 877 -31.41 -10.73 6.04
CA ARG A 877 -31.94 -10.36 7.36
C ARG A 877 -31.70 -8.90 7.72
N LEU A 878 -30.54 -8.34 7.40
CA LEU A 878 -30.25 -6.91 7.59
C LEU A 878 -31.14 -6.03 6.71
N THR A 879 -31.32 -6.40 5.45
CA THR A 879 -32.18 -5.69 4.51
C THR A 879 -33.66 -5.78 4.89
N ASP A 880 -34.13 -6.96 5.25
CA ASP A 880 -35.54 -7.18 5.69
C ASP A 880 -35.87 -6.41 6.98
N ALA A 881 -34.87 -6.07 7.78
CA ALA A 881 -35.01 -5.18 8.93
C ALA A 881 -35.07 -3.68 8.57
N GLY A 882 -35.16 -3.33 7.28
CA GLY A 882 -35.32 -1.99 6.77
C GLY A 882 -34.02 -1.24 6.44
N ASN A 883 -32.85 -1.84 6.65
CA ASN A 883 -31.58 -1.21 6.36
C ASN A 883 -31.21 -1.27 4.88
N THR A 884 -30.28 -0.44 4.49
CA THR A 884 -29.67 -0.48 3.17
C THR A 884 -28.35 -1.26 3.24
N VAL A 885 -28.16 -2.20 2.36
CA VAL A 885 -26.94 -2.99 2.26
C VAL A 885 -26.29 -2.72 0.91
N LEU A 886 -25.10 -2.12 0.92
CA LEU A 886 -24.30 -1.83 -0.27
C LEU A 886 -23.07 -2.72 -0.27
N VAL A 887 -22.92 -3.55 -1.29
CA VAL A 887 -21.86 -4.54 -1.38
C VAL A 887 -21.02 -4.32 -2.63
N ILE A 888 -19.70 -4.15 -2.48
CA ILE A 888 -18.77 -4.25 -3.62
C ILE A 888 -18.49 -5.74 -3.80
N GLU A 889 -18.80 -6.29 -4.97
CA GLU A 889 -18.66 -7.73 -5.21
C GLU A 889 -18.35 -8.12 -6.65
N HIS A 890 -17.67 -9.26 -6.77
CA HIS A 890 -17.38 -9.95 -8.02
C HIS A 890 -18.01 -11.35 -8.07
N ASN A 891 -18.43 -11.88 -6.93
CA ASN A 891 -19.04 -13.21 -6.80
C ASN A 891 -20.45 -13.22 -7.39
N LEU A 892 -20.66 -13.97 -8.46
CA LEU A 892 -21.93 -14.04 -9.18
C LEU A 892 -23.08 -14.57 -8.29
N HIS A 893 -22.78 -15.40 -7.28
CA HIS A 893 -23.79 -15.90 -6.36
C HIS A 893 -24.38 -14.79 -5.50
N VAL A 894 -23.62 -13.77 -5.10
CA VAL A 894 -24.13 -12.59 -4.39
C VAL A 894 -24.81 -11.63 -5.36
N ILE A 895 -24.21 -11.41 -6.53
CA ILE A 895 -24.73 -10.47 -7.53
C ILE A 895 -26.12 -10.90 -8.02
N LYS A 896 -26.33 -12.21 -8.28
CA LYS A 896 -27.63 -12.74 -8.72
C LYS A 896 -28.75 -12.61 -7.68
N VAL A 897 -28.41 -12.44 -6.40
CA VAL A 897 -29.38 -12.31 -5.31
C VAL A 897 -29.67 -10.85 -4.96
N ALA A 898 -28.85 -9.90 -5.41
CA ALA A 898 -29.03 -8.48 -5.15
C ALA A 898 -30.35 -7.94 -5.72
N ASP A 899 -30.91 -6.94 -5.07
CA ASP A 899 -32.11 -6.26 -5.56
C ASP A 899 -31.77 -5.23 -6.65
N HIS A 900 -30.59 -4.61 -6.57
CA HIS A 900 -30.12 -3.58 -7.48
C HIS A 900 -28.63 -3.74 -7.80
N ILE A 901 -28.23 -3.43 -9.00
CA ILE A 901 -26.84 -3.46 -9.46
C ILE A 901 -26.44 -2.07 -9.96
N ILE A 902 -25.20 -1.68 -9.63
CA ILE A 902 -24.49 -0.52 -10.19
C ILE A 902 -23.19 -1.07 -10.78
N ASP A 903 -23.09 -1.12 -12.11
CA ASP A 903 -21.95 -1.69 -12.82
C ASP A 903 -21.05 -0.59 -13.37
N LEU A 904 -19.77 -0.59 -12.92
CA LEU A 904 -18.76 0.39 -13.34
C LEU A 904 -17.82 -0.22 -14.38
N GLY A 905 -17.43 0.60 -15.34
CA GLY A 905 -16.53 0.18 -16.41
C GLY A 905 -16.29 1.28 -17.44
N PRO A 906 -16.15 0.88 -18.71
CA PRO A 906 -16.10 -0.49 -19.22
C PRO A 906 -14.83 -1.25 -18.86
N GLU A 907 -13.70 -0.54 -18.69
CA GLU A 907 -12.38 -1.12 -18.38
C GLU A 907 -11.84 -0.63 -17.02
N GLY A 908 -10.62 -1.02 -16.65
CA GLY A 908 -9.89 -0.53 -15.48
C GLY A 908 -9.08 0.72 -15.81
N GLY A 909 -8.66 1.46 -14.76
CA GLY A 909 -7.83 2.65 -14.88
C GLY A 909 -8.54 3.80 -15.60
N ASP A 910 -7.82 4.55 -16.44
CA ASP A 910 -8.35 5.75 -17.14
C ASP A 910 -9.43 5.41 -18.15
N ALA A 911 -9.47 4.20 -18.68
CA ALA A 911 -10.53 3.71 -19.55
C ALA A 911 -11.80 3.29 -18.78
N GLY A 912 -11.74 3.25 -17.44
CA GLY A 912 -12.87 3.00 -16.56
C GLY A 912 -13.53 4.26 -16.03
N GLY A 913 -14.13 4.16 -14.85
CA GLY A 913 -14.66 5.30 -14.09
C GLY A 913 -16.01 5.82 -14.56
N SER A 914 -16.72 5.09 -15.41
CA SER A 914 -18.07 5.43 -15.89
C SER A 914 -19.08 4.39 -15.38
N ILE A 915 -20.34 4.79 -15.29
CA ILE A 915 -21.45 3.86 -15.02
C ILE A 915 -21.85 3.22 -16.35
N VAL A 916 -21.74 1.90 -16.40
CA VAL A 916 -22.13 1.10 -17.57
C VAL A 916 -23.61 0.72 -17.49
N PHE A 917 -24.06 0.35 -16.29
CA PHE A 917 -25.42 -0.08 -16.07
C PHE A 917 -25.88 0.21 -14.64
N THR A 918 -27.20 0.51 -14.49
CA THR A 918 -27.88 0.53 -13.19
C THR A 918 -29.26 -0.10 -13.34
N GLY A 919 -29.68 -0.97 -12.44
CA GLY A 919 -30.97 -1.64 -12.50
C GLY A 919 -30.99 -2.98 -11.80
N THR A 920 -31.93 -3.86 -12.20
CA THR A 920 -32.04 -5.21 -11.64
C THR A 920 -30.98 -6.16 -12.25
N PRO A 921 -30.66 -7.28 -11.58
CA PRO A 921 -29.79 -8.31 -12.14
C PRO A 921 -30.26 -8.85 -13.48
N GLU A 922 -31.57 -9.03 -13.66
CA GLU A 922 -32.16 -9.51 -14.90
C GLU A 922 -31.99 -8.52 -16.07
N ASP A 923 -32.07 -7.22 -15.78
CA ASP A 923 -31.83 -6.19 -16.79
C ASP A 923 -30.33 -6.04 -17.10
N CYS A 924 -29.49 -6.20 -16.10
CA CYS A 924 -28.03 -6.24 -16.27
C CYS A 924 -27.60 -7.38 -17.23
N ALA A 925 -28.18 -8.56 -17.07
CA ALA A 925 -27.93 -9.72 -17.93
C ALA A 925 -28.29 -9.49 -19.41
N ARG A 926 -29.17 -8.50 -19.69
CA ARG A 926 -29.54 -8.09 -21.06
C ARG A 926 -28.64 -6.99 -21.64
N CYS A 927 -27.86 -6.34 -20.80
CA CYS A 927 -26.97 -5.26 -21.22
C CYS A 927 -25.69 -5.83 -21.87
N ALA A 928 -25.54 -5.62 -23.17
CA ALA A 928 -24.41 -6.14 -23.93
C ALA A 928 -23.08 -5.46 -23.57
N GLU A 929 -23.10 -4.24 -23.05
CA GLU A 929 -21.92 -3.46 -22.67
C GLU A 929 -21.38 -3.85 -21.30
N SER A 930 -22.19 -4.52 -20.45
CA SER A 930 -21.81 -4.98 -19.13
C SER A 930 -21.12 -6.33 -19.18
N TYR A 931 -19.85 -6.39 -18.85
CA TYR A 931 -19.15 -7.67 -18.68
C TYR A 931 -19.78 -8.49 -17.55
N THR A 932 -20.14 -7.85 -16.44
CA THR A 932 -20.85 -8.51 -15.34
C THR A 932 -22.15 -9.13 -15.83
N GLY A 933 -22.93 -8.41 -16.66
CA GLY A 933 -24.16 -8.89 -17.24
C GLY A 933 -23.99 -10.13 -18.13
N GLN A 934 -22.92 -10.18 -18.92
CA GLN A 934 -22.64 -11.33 -19.78
C GLN A 934 -22.39 -12.62 -18.99
N PHE A 935 -21.66 -12.57 -17.88
CA PHE A 935 -21.44 -13.72 -17.00
C PHE A 935 -22.68 -14.04 -16.16
N LEU A 936 -23.39 -13.01 -15.67
CA LEU A 936 -24.59 -13.17 -14.87
C LEU A 936 -25.72 -13.88 -15.63
N LYS A 937 -25.80 -13.69 -16.94
CA LYS A 937 -26.80 -14.35 -17.79
C LYS A 937 -26.74 -15.86 -17.65
N LYS A 938 -25.55 -16.46 -17.64
CA LYS A 938 -25.35 -17.91 -17.46
C LYS A 938 -25.88 -18.40 -16.10
N GLU A 939 -25.68 -17.59 -15.06
CA GLU A 939 -26.10 -17.90 -13.69
C GLU A 939 -27.61 -17.75 -13.46
N LEU A 940 -28.28 -16.88 -14.22
CA LEU A 940 -29.74 -16.68 -14.11
C LEU A 940 -30.54 -17.68 -14.97
N GLU A 941 -29.96 -18.16 -16.08
CA GLU A 941 -30.59 -19.14 -17.00
C GLU A 941 -30.37 -20.60 -16.56
N GLY A 942 -29.38 -20.91 -15.73
CA GLY A 942 -29.03 -22.25 -15.22
C GLY A 942 -29.53 -22.52 -13.83
#